data_816417679bbe9d9bf774ab513305c5d8
#
_entry.id   816417679bbe9d9bf774ab513305c5d8
#
_cell.length_a   1.000
_cell.length_b   1.000
_cell.length_c   1.000
_cell.angle_alpha   90.00
_cell.angle_beta   90.00
_cell.angle_gamma   90.00
#
_symmetry.space_group_name_H-M   'P 1'
#
loop_
_entity.id
_entity.type
_entity.pdbx_description
1 polymer ?
#
loop_
_entity_poly.entity_id
_entity_poly.type
_entity_poly.pdbx_seq_one_letter_code
_entity_poly.pdbx_strand_id
1 'polypeptide(L)'
;MKKISIFMLFLVVCTFLASAQEQRLYREAERRFESSDYQFALSRYTQLMEEYPDSEYIPDAKFREAVIYAFLGRYSASLERLQRVAQRYSSTRHFRYIPFWQGYNLYNLGRYEQAQAKFAGFLEENPQSLRRDALYYKALSERSLEQYEQALSTVKALYQLYDSPVQNQQMVVLFTSLLVETGRYEELFTIYQDLQLELFDTTVQQKLRLYRGEALFQQGEFSQAESIYREFLDASEDLKTVAYKRLYVLYEQTGQPSLQQEIFDEAQVELSGSPALLAEFLLRAGIEHYQSGSYDLARSYLRRIQRTLPMEQVDGLVPLYLSHIMEREGELDRAVELLREYLDIGTDRREELLLALGRLESSREQWDTAAGVLETFLSEFPDSDYLGQVNYLYAYALYRSEKFRAALSVVQDSFSKGESGGYDRELLRLRSRLNTELNQLEAAVDDLQEYVPRYPEDLEARVDLCQLYFQLENYSQLYSLLDTLREENSDLPQGASVEELKLLYIEGMAYLKQNQYKAAGEALSALSSEQMRTAGLEDLIPDFYFYLGWIYYKQVDYSDALEWFGRLVDEYPENQKAVEAQYLAGWAAYADGKFVRAQEFFGRYSRQDIPAVKQEQGLFMYAKSSAALGKSEDALMVYQTIYKEYPDSAYADDAMYENAGLLHMLGRSMDAVDTYKRLADRYPASPLCEEALYRRGDILYQLEKYEQARDAYYEHRTRFPGGSLVDVSLFWGGMAALKADEPYGAILLWEKLADEHKNSSFYADTLLELAQLHAELGEFQSAVSYYSRYISAFPEQKDAETARQKVETLKRVIGGQSQREAELSVVVEEKGLSSAEGRAAALELSRMYLYQYTEKSDQAYNYLSELIDYSEQDPGAAAEAYYLMGEYYTKQHEPEEAANSYARAAVAGSGDDDLVARSLLKAARSALAAGDTRGARSMVRKLETEFPNTQWVAEGKQLLENEGSN
;
A
#
# COMPACT_ATOMS: atom_id res chain seq x y z
N MET A 1 -72.06 -31.67 26.32
CA MET A 1 -71.19 -32.81 26.61
C MET A 1 -71.22 -33.87 25.50
N LYS A 2 -72.37 -34.38 25.02
CA LYS A 2 -72.40 -35.46 23.97
C LYS A 2 -71.73 -35.12 22.62
N LYS A 3 -71.74 -33.85 22.16
CA LYS A 3 -71.08 -33.44 20.88
C LYS A 3 -69.55 -33.37 21.01
N ILE A 4 -69.01 -33.03 22.19
CA ILE A 4 -67.56 -32.97 22.44
C ILE A 4 -67.02 -34.40 22.56
N SER A 5 -67.75 -35.32 23.15
CA SER A 5 -67.37 -36.74 23.23
C SER A 5 -67.34 -37.45 21.89
N ILE A 6 -68.29 -37.09 20.96
CA ILE A 6 -68.27 -37.70 19.62
C ILE A 6 -67.12 -37.10 18.77
N PHE A 7 -66.80 -35.81 18.92
CA PHE A 7 -65.67 -35.19 18.24
C PHE A 7 -64.32 -35.72 18.74
N MET A 8 -64.17 -35.89 20.05
CA MET A 8 -62.98 -36.53 20.63
C MET A 8 -62.85 -38.02 20.21
N LEU A 9 -63.98 -38.76 20.15
CA LEU A 9 -63.94 -40.14 19.69
C LEU A 9 -63.60 -40.21 18.20
N PHE A 10 -64.11 -39.30 17.37
CA PHE A 10 -63.76 -39.19 15.96
C PHE A 10 -62.29 -38.80 15.74
N LEU A 11 -61.79 -37.89 16.54
CA LEU A 11 -60.34 -37.53 16.54
C LEU A 11 -59.46 -38.74 16.92
N VAL A 12 -59.84 -39.48 17.95
CA VAL A 12 -59.10 -40.67 18.36
C VAL A 12 -59.17 -41.78 17.32
N VAL A 13 -60.32 -41.97 16.65
CA VAL A 13 -60.45 -42.96 15.55
C VAL A 13 -59.64 -42.50 14.32
N CYS A 14 -59.64 -41.20 13.96
CA CYS A 14 -58.83 -40.71 12.88
C CYS A 14 -57.32 -40.85 13.16
N THR A 15 -56.87 -40.52 14.37
CA THR A 15 -55.47 -40.73 14.76
C THR A 15 -55.07 -42.20 14.77
N PHE A 16 -55.96 -43.09 15.20
CA PHE A 16 -55.70 -44.54 15.18
C PHE A 16 -55.65 -45.11 13.75
N LEU A 17 -56.51 -44.64 12.85
CA LEU A 17 -56.50 -45.00 11.45
C LEU A 17 -55.26 -44.47 10.73
N ALA A 18 -54.83 -43.21 11.01
CA ALA A 18 -53.61 -42.60 10.48
C ALA A 18 -52.39 -43.42 10.91
N SER A 19 -52.27 -43.71 12.23
CA SER A 19 -51.18 -44.53 12.79
C SER A 19 -51.11 -45.94 12.19
N ALA A 20 -52.25 -46.54 11.92
CA ALA A 20 -52.32 -47.86 11.27
C ALA A 20 -51.85 -47.80 9.81
N GLN A 21 -52.08 -46.69 9.13
CA GLN A 21 -51.72 -46.49 7.72
C GLN A 21 -50.24 -46.15 7.57
N GLU A 22 -49.66 -45.32 8.47
CA GLU A 22 -48.23 -45.11 8.60
C GLU A 22 -47.46 -46.43 8.77
N GLN A 23 -47.87 -47.20 9.75
CA GLN A 23 -47.27 -48.50 10.05
C GLN A 23 -47.36 -49.46 8.86
N ARG A 24 -48.49 -49.44 8.13
CA ARG A 24 -48.67 -50.28 6.93
C ARG A 24 -47.67 -49.85 5.83
N LEU A 25 -47.58 -48.55 5.53
CA LEU A 25 -46.63 -48.05 4.54
C LEU A 25 -45.17 -48.39 4.91
N TYR A 26 -44.82 -48.16 6.16
CA TYR A 26 -43.49 -48.50 6.66
C TYR A 26 -43.18 -50.01 6.53
N ARG A 27 -44.10 -50.88 6.95
CA ARG A 27 -43.88 -52.33 6.84
C ARG A 27 -43.87 -52.79 5.37
N GLU A 28 -44.59 -52.19 4.49
CA GLU A 28 -44.59 -52.49 3.07
C GLU A 28 -43.21 -52.10 2.48
N ALA A 29 -42.69 -50.89 2.81
CA ALA A 29 -41.38 -50.44 2.41
C ALA A 29 -40.25 -51.35 2.93
N GLU A 30 -40.28 -51.73 4.20
CA GLU A 30 -39.30 -52.69 4.79
C GLU A 30 -39.32 -54.03 4.07
N ARG A 31 -40.51 -54.63 3.82
CA ARG A 31 -40.63 -55.91 3.07
C ARG A 31 -40.03 -55.79 1.65
N ARG A 32 -40.23 -54.69 0.99
CA ARG A 32 -39.68 -54.43 -0.33
C ARG A 32 -38.16 -54.23 -0.26
N PHE A 33 -37.69 -53.50 0.70
CA PHE A 33 -36.26 -53.37 1.00
C PHE A 33 -35.60 -54.73 1.22
N GLU A 34 -36.20 -55.58 2.08
CA GLU A 34 -35.70 -56.93 2.37
C GLU A 34 -35.71 -57.84 1.13
N SER A 35 -36.65 -57.62 0.21
CA SER A 35 -36.70 -58.36 -1.07
C SER A 35 -35.83 -57.70 -2.18
N SER A 36 -34.97 -56.76 -1.83
CA SER A 36 -34.09 -56.02 -2.76
C SER A 36 -34.81 -55.21 -3.86
N ASP A 37 -36.14 -54.99 -3.70
CA ASP A 37 -36.88 -54.09 -4.60
C ASP A 37 -36.73 -52.64 -4.14
N TYR A 38 -35.53 -52.12 -4.32
CA TYR A 38 -35.10 -50.82 -3.78
C TYR A 38 -35.87 -49.65 -4.32
N GLN A 39 -36.23 -49.66 -5.63
CA GLN A 39 -36.99 -48.56 -6.22
C GLN A 39 -38.38 -48.45 -5.65
N PHE A 40 -39.05 -49.60 -5.49
CA PHE A 40 -40.39 -49.62 -4.88
C PHE A 40 -40.34 -49.29 -3.38
N ALA A 41 -39.34 -49.81 -2.66
CA ALA A 41 -39.15 -49.47 -1.26
C ALA A 41 -38.93 -47.99 -1.06
N LEU A 42 -38.10 -47.34 -1.92
CA LEU A 42 -37.88 -45.90 -1.93
C LEU A 42 -39.16 -45.11 -2.11
N SER A 43 -39.95 -45.49 -3.12
CA SER A 43 -41.25 -44.85 -3.38
C SER A 43 -42.17 -44.88 -2.12
N ARG A 44 -42.20 -46.03 -1.38
CA ARG A 44 -43.00 -46.16 -0.17
C ARG A 44 -42.45 -45.35 1.01
N TYR A 45 -41.14 -45.31 1.16
CA TYR A 45 -40.53 -44.45 2.19
C TYR A 45 -40.78 -42.99 1.88
N THR A 46 -40.71 -42.59 0.61
CA THR A 46 -40.99 -41.20 0.18
C THR A 46 -42.44 -40.85 0.47
N GLN A 47 -43.36 -41.73 0.09
CA GLN A 47 -44.79 -41.55 0.39
C GLN A 47 -45.05 -41.40 1.90
N LEU A 48 -44.45 -42.26 2.72
CA LEU A 48 -44.55 -42.15 4.17
C LEU A 48 -44.05 -40.80 4.71
N MET A 49 -42.94 -40.32 4.18
CA MET A 49 -42.32 -39.07 4.61
C MET A 49 -43.09 -37.83 4.19
N GLU A 50 -43.81 -37.92 3.05
CA GLU A 50 -44.63 -36.83 2.51
C GLU A 50 -46.02 -36.80 3.19
N GLU A 51 -46.65 -37.95 3.34
CA GLU A 51 -48.01 -38.04 3.90
C GLU A 51 -48.04 -37.95 5.42
N TYR A 52 -46.93 -38.36 6.08
CA TYR A 52 -46.87 -38.46 7.55
C TYR A 52 -45.56 -37.92 8.07
N PRO A 53 -45.28 -36.60 7.89
CA PRO A 53 -43.96 -36.01 8.25
C PRO A 53 -43.61 -36.10 9.73
N ASP A 54 -44.61 -36.24 10.61
CA ASP A 54 -44.44 -36.36 12.07
C ASP A 54 -44.45 -37.80 12.56
N SER A 55 -44.46 -38.78 11.66
CA SER A 55 -44.47 -40.21 12.01
C SER A 55 -43.21 -40.62 12.75
N GLU A 56 -43.39 -41.53 13.76
CA GLU A 56 -42.26 -42.11 14.48
C GLU A 56 -41.29 -42.91 13.60
N TYR A 57 -41.74 -43.28 12.39
CA TYR A 57 -40.94 -44.07 11.43
C TYR A 57 -40.05 -43.17 10.53
N ILE A 58 -40.22 -41.86 10.60
CA ILE A 58 -39.43 -40.90 9.76
C ILE A 58 -37.91 -41.11 9.96
N PRO A 59 -37.37 -41.21 11.18
CA PRO A 59 -35.93 -41.43 11.37
C PRO A 59 -35.42 -42.69 10.66
N ASP A 60 -36.18 -43.77 10.76
CA ASP A 60 -35.82 -45.06 10.13
C ASP A 60 -36.01 -44.99 8.61
N ALA A 61 -37.09 -44.37 8.13
CA ALA A 61 -37.33 -44.16 6.70
C ALA A 61 -36.23 -43.34 6.05
N LYS A 62 -35.76 -42.27 6.70
CA LYS A 62 -34.64 -41.44 6.23
C LYS A 62 -33.33 -42.22 6.17
N PHE A 63 -33.07 -43.06 7.15
CA PHE A 63 -31.92 -43.96 7.11
C PHE A 63 -32.01 -44.95 5.96
N ARG A 64 -33.18 -45.62 5.79
CA ARG A 64 -33.41 -46.55 4.69
C ARG A 64 -33.32 -45.90 3.32
N GLU A 65 -33.86 -44.68 3.17
CA GLU A 65 -33.69 -43.88 1.98
C GLU A 65 -32.20 -43.78 1.62
N ALA A 66 -31.37 -43.35 2.56
CA ALA A 66 -29.94 -43.20 2.34
C ALA A 66 -29.26 -44.54 1.96
N VAL A 67 -29.60 -45.64 2.62
CA VAL A 67 -29.04 -46.95 2.28
C VAL A 67 -29.47 -47.43 0.90
N ILE A 68 -30.71 -47.15 0.49
CA ILE A 68 -31.20 -47.49 -0.87
C ILE A 68 -30.37 -46.73 -1.92
N TYR A 69 -30.06 -45.46 -1.66
CA TYR A 69 -29.21 -44.70 -2.59
C TYR A 69 -27.82 -45.33 -2.74
N ALA A 70 -27.27 -45.91 -1.67
CA ALA A 70 -26.02 -46.66 -1.78
C ALA A 70 -26.15 -47.92 -2.67
N PHE A 71 -27.23 -48.70 -2.49
CA PHE A 71 -27.49 -49.89 -3.32
C PHE A 71 -27.80 -49.54 -4.78
N LEU A 72 -28.24 -48.32 -5.04
CA LEU A 72 -28.47 -47.81 -6.41
C LEU A 72 -27.22 -47.17 -7.04
N GLY A 73 -26.05 -47.28 -6.40
CA GLY A 73 -24.79 -46.69 -6.88
C GLY A 73 -24.67 -45.19 -6.70
N ARG A 74 -25.64 -44.55 -6.03
CA ARG A 74 -25.65 -43.08 -5.82
C ARG A 74 -24.95 -42.72 -4.52
N TYR A 75 -23.67 -43.00 -4.43
CA TYR A 75 -22.91 -43.01 -3.19
C TYR A 75 -22.80 -41.62 -2.56
N SER A 76 -22.54 -40.55 -3.34
CA SER A 76 -22.46 -39.16 -2.85
C SER A 76 -23.81 -38.74 -2.24
N ALA A 77 -24.91 -39.00 -2.92
CA ALA A 77 -26.24 -38.65 -2.45
C ALA A 77 -26.65 -39.46 -1.20
N SER A 78 -26.20 -40.72 -1.09
CA SER A 78 -26.35 -41.55 0.09
C SER A 78 -25.58 -40.98 1.27
N LEU A 79 -24.33 -40.62 1.08
CA LEU A 79 -23.44 -40.07 2.10
C LEU A 79 -24.01 -38.77 2.71
N GLU A 80 -24.47 -37.84 1.88
CA GLU A 80 -25.12 -36.61 2.32
C GLU A 80 -26.37 -36.89 3.18
N ARG A 81 -27.18 -37.82 2.75
CA ARG A 81 -28.38 -38.21 3.51
C ARG A 81 -28.04 -38.85 4.85
N LEU A 82 -27.02 -39.70 4.91
CA LEU A 82 -26.52 -40.27 6.14
C LEU A 82 -25.98 -39.22 7.09
N GLN A 83 -25.30 -38.23 6.60
CA GLN A 83 -24.85 -37.11 7.42
C GLN A 83 -26.03 -36.36 8.05
N ARG A 84 -27.06 -36.03 7.24
CA ARG A 84 -28.30 -35.43 7.76
C ARG A 84 -29.03 -36.28 8.76
N VAL A 85 -29.07 -37.60 8.53
CA VAL A 85 -29.69 -38.54 9.50
C VAL A 85 -28.89 -38.53 10.80
N ALA A 86 -27.57 -38.57 10.76
CA ALA A 86 -26.71 -38.52 11.93
C ALA A 86 -26.92 -37.24 12.75
N GLN A 87 -27.11 -36.12 12.11
CA GLN A 87 -27.30 -34.83 12.78
C GLN A 87 -28.71 -34.62 13.36
N ARG A 88 -29.75 -35.08 12.67
CA ARG A 88 -31.14 -34.72 12.98
C ARG A 88 -31.97 -35.84 13.58
N TYR A 89 -31.61 -37.09 13.38
CA TYR A 89 -32.42 -38.26 13.67
C TYR A 89 -31.66 -39.29 14.51
N SER A 90 -31.08 -38.83 15.64
CA SER A 90 -30.39 -39.74 16.59
C SER A 90 -31.31 -40.81 17.21
N SER A 91 -32.65 -40.69 17.07
CA SER A 91 -33.64 -41.64 17.52
C SER A 91 -33.86 -42.84 16.60
N THR A 92 -33.26 -42.85 15.39
CA THR A 92 -33.36 -44.02 14.53
C THR A 92 -32.75 -45.25 15.19
N ARG A 93 -33.46 -46.38 15.17
CA ARG A 93 -32.94 -47.68 15.65
C ARG A 93 -31.68 -48.14 14.87
N HIS A 94 -31.43 -47.52 13.72
CA HIS A 94 -30.34 -47.83 12.85
C HIS A 94 -29.11 -46.90 13.04
N PHE A 95 -29.16 -45.97 13.99
CA PHE A 95 -28.12 -44.96 14.23
C PHE A 95 -26.70 -45.53 14.29
N ARG A 96 -26.55 -46.65 15.03
CA ARG A 96 -25.26 -47.35 15.16
C ARG A 96 -24.68 -47.89 13.84
N TYR A 97 -25.49 -48.02 12.80
CA TYR A 97 -25.05 -48.53 11.49
C TYR A 97 -24.68 -47.38 10.52
N ILE A 98 -24.92 -46.15 10.87
CA ILE A 98 -24.58 -44.98 10.03
C ILE A 98 -23.09 -44.98 9.68
N PRO A 99 -22.14 -45.15 10.63
CA PRO A 99 -20.72 -45.17 10.30
C PRO A 99 -20.34 -46.24 9.26
N PHE A 100 -20.98 -47.44 9.36
CA PHE A 100 -20.77 -48.48 8.36
C PHE A 100 -21.17 -48.02 6.96
N TRP A 101 -22.38 -47.48 6.79
CA TRP A 101 -22.87 -47.03 5.50
C TRP A 101 -22.15 -45.80 4.97
N GLN A 102 -21.70 -44.95 5.86
CA GLN A 102 -20.78 -43.86 5.49
C GLN A 102 -19.48 -44.43 4.95
N GLY A 103 -18.88 -45.40 5.65
CA GLY A 103 -17.66 -46.08 5.18
C GLY A 103 -17.87 -46.77 3.84
N TYR A 104 -19.00 -47.48 3.65
CA TYR A 104 -19.33 -48.14 2.40
C TYR A 104 -19.42 -47.17 1.21
N ASN A 105 -20.10 -46.02 1.41
CA ASN A 105 -20.19 -45.00 0.39
C ASN A 105 -18.83 -44.32 0.08
N LEU A 106 -18.07 -44.03 1.13
CA LEU A 106 -16.73 -43.44 0.98
C LEU A 106 -15.77 -44.39 0.23
N TYR A 107 -15.86 -45.69 0.53
CA TYR A 107 -15.08 -46.71 -0.20
C TYR A 107 -15.42 -46.69 -1.71
N ASN A 108 -16.71 -46.69 -2.03
CA ASN A 108 -17.16 -46.66 -3.45
C ASN A 108 -16.94 -45.31 -4.15
N LEU A 109 -16.66 -44.25 -3.39
CA LEU A 109 -16.24 -42.93 -3.90
C LEU A 109 -14.71 -42.79 -3.97
N GLY A 110 -13.96 -43.85 -3.75
CA GLY A 110 -12.49 -43.82 -3.78
C GLY A 110 -11.87 -43.10 -2.56
N ARG A 111 -12.69 -42.68 -1.57
CA ARG A 111 -12.23 -41.94 -0.37
C ARG A 111 -11.80 -42.94 0.72
N TYR A 112 -10.78 -43.73 0.41
CA TYR A 112 -10.40 -44.94 1.18
C TYR A 112 -9.94 -44.63 2.60
N GLU A 113 -9.21 -43.54 2.85
CA GLU A 113 -8.77 -43.12 4.18
C GLU A 113 -9.97 -42.82 5.09
N GLN A 114 -10.93 -42.08 4.57
CA GLN A 114 -12.15 -41.73 5.31
C GLN A 114 -13.03 -42.99 5.51
N ALA A 115 -13.09 -43.89 4.52
CA ALA A 115 -13.79 -45.14 4.63
C ALA A 115 -13.19 -46.01 5.72
N GLN A 116 -11.86 -46.19 5.74
CA GLN A 116 -11.11 -46.92 6.76
C GLN A 116 -11.43 -46.38 8.15
N ALA A 117 -11.39 -45.04 8.35
CA ALA A 117 -11.68 -44.41 9.63
C ALA A 117 -13.13 -44.70 10.09
N LYS A 118 -14.11 -44.69 9.20
CA LYS A 118 -15.50 -44.97 9.49
C LYS A 118 -15.73 -46.41 9.86
N PHE A 119 -15.11 -47.38 9.15
CA PHE A 119 -15.17 -48.76 9.48
C PHE A 119 -14.45 -49.09 10.79
N ALA A 120 -13.31 -48.45 11.05
CA ALA A 120 -12.62 -48.61 12.34
C ALA A 120 -13.49 -48.18 13.51
N GLY A 121 -14.06 -46.95 13.46
CA GLY A 121 -14.97 -46.48 14.52
C GLY A 121 -16.21 -47.36 14.68
N PHE A 122 -16.79 -47.87 13.58
CA PHE A 122 -17.90 -48.80 13.66
C PHE A 122 -17.50 -50.10 14.37
N LEU A 123 -16.30 -50.60 14.11
CA LEU A 123 -15.80 -51.86 14.68
C LEU A 123 -15.40 -51.73 16.15
N GLU A 124 -15.00 -50.55 16.63
CA GLU A 124 -14.72 -50.24 18.03
C GLU A 124 -15.96 -50.46 18.93
N GLU A 125 -17.15 -50.17 18.39
CA GLU A 125 -18.42 -50.41 19.09
C GLU A 125 -18.78 -51.91 19.19
N ASN A 126 -17.94 -52.81 18.65
CA ASN A 126 -18.07 -54.26 18.63
C ASN A 126 -19.47 -54.74 18.13
N PRO A 127 -19.88 -54.35 16.93
CA PRO A 127 -21.21 -54.68 16.41
C PRO A 127 -21.36 -56.18 16.16
N GLN A 128 -22.52 -56.69 16.47
CA GLN A 128 -22.86 -58.09 16.16
C GLN A 128 -23.26 -58.28 14.68
N SER A 129 -23.97 -57.26 14.13
CA SER A 129 -24.40 -57.24 12.75
C SER A 129 -23.42 -56.38 11.91
N LEU A 130 -23.22 -56.72 10.66
CA LEU A 130 -22.34 -56.08 9.71
C LEU A 130 -20.84 -56.08 10.10
N ARG A 131 -20.44 -56.80 11.15
CA ARG A 131 -19.04 -56.86 11.57
C ARG A 131 -18.16 -57.49 10.47
N ARG A 132 -18.65 -58.56 9.85
CA ARG A 132 -17.92 -59.23 8.77
C ARG A 132 -17.77 -58.32 7.56
N ASP A 133 -18.83 -57.66 7.17
CA ASP A 133 -18.83 -56.72 6.06
C ASP A 133 -17.91 -55.52 6.35
N ALA A 134 -17.97 -54.97 7.57
CA ALA A 134 -17.12 -53.87 7.97
C ALA A 134 -15.64 -54.21 7.93
N LEU A 135 -15.25 -55.40 8.39
CA LEU A 135 -13.88 -55.87 8.28
C LEU A 135 -13.46 -56.09 6.82
N TYR A 136 -14.39 -56.59 6.00
CA TYR A 136 -14.12 -56.83 4.59
C TYR A 136 -13.84 -55.50 3.84
N TYR A 137 -14.75 -54.53 3.96
CA TYR A 137 -14.58 -53.25 3.30
C TYR A 137 -13.46 -52.41 3.92
N LYS A 138 -13.18 -52.57 5.23
CA LYS A 138 -12.01 -51.98 5.87
C LYS A 138 -10.73 -52.52 5.23
N ALA A 139 -10.61 -53.82 5.08
CA ALA A 139 -9.46 -54.46 4.46
C ALA A 139 -9.30 -54.05 2.99
N LEU A 140 -10.40 -53.93 2.26
CA LEU A 140 -10.37 -53.40 0.89
C LEU A 140 -9.90 -51.93 0.83
N SER A 141 -10.35 -51.10 1.78
CA SER A 141 -9.91 -49.70 1.88
C SER A 141 -8.41 -49.60 2.17
N GLU A 142 -7.95 -50.41 3.16
CA GLU A 142 -6.54 -50.51 3.52
C GLU A 142 -5.67 -50.99 2.35
N ARG A 143 -6.16 -51.96 1.58
CA ARG A 143 -5.49 -52.42 0.37
C ARG A 143 -5.39 -51.34 -0.70
N SER A 144 -6.48 -50.59 -0.91
CA SER A 144 -6.51 -49.50 -1.87
C SER A 144 -5.62 -48.33 -1.47
N LEU A 145 -5.29 -48.19 -0.19
CA LEU A 145 -4.30 -47.25 0.36
C LEU A 145 -2.87 -47.82 0.37
N GLU A 146 -2.66 -48.97 -0.24
CA GLU A 146 -1.40 -49.72 -0.23
C GLU A 146 -0.90 -50.12 1.18
N GLN A 147 -1.79 -50.05 2.17
CA GLN A 147 -1.52 -50.46 3.57
C GLN A 147 -1.66 -51.99 3.72
N TYR A 148 -0.92 -52.70 2.92
CA TYR A 148 -1.12 -54.16 2.75
C TYR A 148 -0.99 -54.95 4.05
N GLU A 149 -0.07 -54.59 4.94
CA GLU A 149 0.09 -55.26 6.24
C GLU A 149 -1.10 -55.04 7.16
N GLN A 150 -1.67 -53.84 7.13
CA GLN A 150 -2.88 -53.53 7.90
C GLN A 150 -4.09 -54.28 7.34
N ALA A 151 -4.24 -54.28 6.03
CA ALA A 151 -5.27 -55.04 5.31
C ALA A 151 -5.18 -56.52 5.61
N LEU A 152 -3.98 -57.08 5.60
CA LEU A 152 -3.74 -58.47 5.93
C LEU A 152 -4.14 -58.79 7.38
N SER A 153 -3.79 -57.90 8.33
CA SER A 153 -4.21 -58.06 9.72
C SER A 153 -5.74 -58.05 9.88
N THR A 154 -6.40 -57.11 9.15
CA THR A 154 -7.86 -56.98 9.15
C THR A 154 -8.53 -58.22 8.53
N VAL A 155 -8.03 -58.76 7.43
CA VAL A 155 -8.57 -59.95 6.79
C VAL A 155 -8.32 -61.20 7.64
N LYS A 156 -7.19 -61.29 8.33
CA LYS A 156 -6.95 -62.39 9.30
C LYS A 156 -8.00 -62.40 10.40
N ALA A 157 -8.33 -61.23 10.94
CA ALA A 157 -9.41 -61.12 11.92
C ALA A 157 -10.78 -61.48 11.33
N LEU A 158 -11.02 -61.14 10.06
CA LEU A 158 -12.24 -61.57 9.35
C LEU A 158 -12.28 -63.07 9.12
N TYR A 159 -11.16 -63.65 8.67
CA TYR A 159 -11.04 -65.09 8.41
C TYR A 159 -11.38 -65.91 9.62
N GLN A 160 -10.97 -65.50 10.81
CA GLN A 160 -11.28 -66.22 12.09
C GLN A 160 -12.76 -66.17 12.47
N LEU A 161 -13.59 -65.37 11.82
CA LEU A 161 -15.04 -65.30 12.09
C LEU A 161 -15.86 -66.32 11.28
N TYR A 162 -15.21 -67.14 10.45
CA TYR A 162 -15.85 -68.16 9.63
C TYR A 162 -15.43 -69.54 10.11
N ASP A 163 -16.40 -70.44 10.22
CA ASP A 163 -16.16 -71.85 10.59
C ASP A 163 -15.54 -72.62 9.42
N SER A 164 -15.79 -72.20 8.20
CA SER A 164 -15.19 -72.73 6.99
C SER A 164 -14.93 -71.67 5.98
N PRO A 165 -13.72 -71.63 5.32
CA PRO A 165 -13.35 -70.72 4.28
C PRO A 165 -14.33 -70.65 3.11
N VAL A 166 -14.98 -71.73 2.76
CA VAL A 166 -15.96 -71.78 1.68
C VAL A 166 -17.17 -70.92 1.89
N GLN A 167 -17.49 -70.56 3.14
CA GLN A 167 -18.62 -69.67 3.45
C GLN A 167 -18.46 -68.20 2.92
N ASN A 168 -17.24 -67.79 2.69
CA ASN A 168 -16.96 -66.51 2.04
C ASN A 168 -15.76 -66.64 1.08
N GLN A 169 -16.02 -67.08 -0.10
CA GLN A 169 -15.00 -67.33 -1.12
C GLN A 169 -14.25 -66.04 -1.51
N GLN A 170 -14.92 -64.89 -1.58
CA GLN A 170 -14.30 -63.61 -1.89
C GLN A 170 -13.31 -63.18 -0.81
N MET A 171 -13.61 -63.40 0.44
CA MET A 171 -12.67 -63.10 1.54
C MET A 171 -11.39 -63.98 1.39
N VAL A 172 -11.51 -65.27 1.02
CA VAL A 172 -10.37 -66.13 0.80
C VAL A 172 -9.52 -65.62 -0.35
N VAL A 173 -10.16 -65.21 -1.43
CA VAL A 173 -9.46 -64.53 -2.58
C VAL A 173 -8.73 -63.29 -2.14
N LEU A 174 -9.36 -62.39 -1.36
CA LEU A 174 -8.72 -61.20 -0.83
C LEU A 174 -7.54 -61.56 0.09
N PHE A 175 -7.73 -62.51 0.98
CA PHE A 175 -6.70 -62.97 1.91
C PHE A 175 -5.47 -63.51 1.19
N THR A 176 -5.67 -64.37 0.22
CA THR A 176 -4.57 -64.93 -0.56
C THR A 176 -3.89 -63.90 -1.41
N SER A 177 -4.64 -62.95 -1.98
CA SER A 177 -4.01 -61.80 -2.73
C SER A 177 -3.13 -60.94 -1.83
N LEU A 178 -3.60 -60.60 -0.61
CA LEU A 178 -2.83 -59.81 0.36
C LEU A 178 -1.56 -60.53 0.83
N LEU A 179 -1.62 -61.88 0.97
CA LEU A 179 -0.42 -62.67 1.28
C LEU A 179 0.62 -62.61 0.17
N VAL A 180 0.18 -62.51 -1.09
CA VAL A 180 1.09 -62.28 -2.23
C VAL A 180 1.66 -60.84 -2.17
N GLU A 181 0.80 -59.84 -1.99
CA GLU A 181 1.16 -58.43 -1.96
C GLU A 181 2.12 -58.08 -0.80
N THR A 182 1.99 -58.80 0.36
CA THR A 182 2.88 -58.64 1.52
C THR A 182 4.09 -59.55 1.52
N GLY A 183 4.28 -60.35 0.47
CA GLY A 183 5.39 -61.28 0.37
C GLY A 183 5.35 -62.42 1.39
N ARG A 184 4.20 -62.74 1.99
CA ARG A 184 4.06 -63.80 3.00
C ARG A 184 3.73 -65.14 2.35
N TYR A 185 4.58 -65.60 1.51
CA TYR A 185 4.36 -66.76 0.62
C TYR A 185 4.26 -68.09 1.43
N GLU A 186 5.05 -68.23 2.49
CA GLU A 186 4.98 -69.43 3.35
C GLU A 186 3.61 -69.60 4.01
N GLU A 187 3.04 -68.48 4.46
CA GLU A 187 1.71 -68.46 5.05
C GLU A 187 0.65 -68.76 3.98
N LEU A 188 0.80 -68.25 2.80
CA LEU A 188 -0.08 -68.57 1.68
C LEU A 188 -0.05 -70.06 1.35
N PHE A 189 1.11 -70.68 1.30
CA PHE A 189 1.22 -72.10 0.99
C PHE A 189 0.61 -72.95 2.12
N THR A 190 0.77 -72.53 3.37
CA THR A 190 0.15 -73.20 4.51
C THR A 190 -1.38 -73.15 4.39
N ILE A 191 -1.93 -71.95 4.14
CA ILE A 191 -3.39 -71.81 3.97
C ILE A 191 -3.85 -72.60 2.76
N TYR A 192 -3.10 -72.58 1.64
CA TYR A 192 -3.46 -73.30 0.43
C TYR A 192 -3.50 -74.80 0.62
N GLN A 193 -2.64 -75.36 1.46
CA GLN A 193 -2.67 -76.78 1.82
C GLN A 193 -3.91 -77.19 2.62
N ASP A 194 -4.43 -76.26 3.46
CA ASP A 194 -5.62 -76.47 4.28
C ASP A 194 -6.93 -76.28 3.51
N LEU A 195 -6.89 -75.61 2.34
CA LEU A 195 -8.06 -75.36 1.50
C LEU A 195 -8.45 -76.65 0.73
N GLN A 196 -9.69 -77.09 0.91
CA GLN A 196 -10.29 -78.13 0.05
C GLN A 196 -10.80 -77.49 -1.22
N LEU A 197 -9.91 -77.32 -2.17
CA LEU A 197 -10.18 -76.50 -3.41
C LEU A 197 -11.40 -76.99 -4.17
N GLU A 198 -11.73 -78.30 -4.08
CA GLU A 198 -12.87 -78.87 -4.79
C GLU A 198 -14.24 -78.35 -4.28
N LEU A 199 -14.24 -77.71 -3.12
CA LEU A 199 -15.45 -77.09 -2.53
C LEU A 199 -15.69 -75.64 -3.00
N PHE A 200 -14.73 -75.07 -3.67
CA PHE A 200 -14.84 -73.69 -4.17
C PHE A 200 -15.36 -73.69 -5.60
N ASP A 201 -16.00 -72.58 -6.00
CA ASP A 201 -16.41 -72.37 -7.37
C ASP A 201 -15.18 -72.40 -8.32
N THR A 202 -15.36 -72.95 -9.53
CA THR A 202 -14.27 -73.05 -10.49
C THR A 202 -13.47 -71.74 -10.72
N THR A 203 -14.19 -70.63 -10.76
CA THR A 203 -13.54 -69.28 -10.92
C THR A 203 -12.66 -68.97 -9.71
N VAL A 204 -13.09 -69.29 -8.52
CA VAL A 204 -12.30 -69.07 -7.28
C VAL A 204 -11.10 -70.02 -7.25
N GLN A 205 -11.29 -71.28 -7.60
CA GLN A 205 -10.20 -72.26 -7.70
C GLN A 205 -9.09 -71.75 -8.64
N GLN A 206 -9.48 -71.21 -9.80
CA GLN A 206 -8.55 -70.66 -10.79
C GLN A 206 -7.78 -69.46 -10.22
N LYS A 207 -8.48 -68.53 -9.55
CA LYS A 207 -7.82 -67.38 -8.89
C LYS A 207 -6.83 -67.82 -7.81
N LEU A 208 -7.22 -68.76 -6.98
CA LEU A 208 -6.35 -69.30 -5.93
C LEU A 208 -5.09 -69.96 -6.52
N ARG A 209 -5.24 -70.79 -7.60
CA ARG A 209 -4.11 -71.34 -8.32
C ARG A 209 -3.21 -70.28 -8.91
N LEU A 210 -3.81 -69.18 -9.47
CA LEU A 210 -3.07 -68.10 -10.01
C LEU A 210 -2.23 -67.39 -8.94
N TYR A 211 -2.81 -67.10 -7.76
CA TYR A 211 -2.06 -66.50 -6.65
C TYR A 211 -0.94 -67.42 -6.15
N ARG A 212 -1.17 -68.74 -6.12
CA ARG A 212 -0.10 -69.69 -5.84
C ARG A 212 1.03 -69.60 -6.85
N GLY A 213 0.70 -69.54 -8.15
CA GLY A 213 1.67 -69.33 -9.22
C GLY A 213 2.46 -68.05 -9.06
N GLU A 214 1.77 -66.97 -8.68
CA GLU A 214 2.41 -65.69 -8.41
C GLU A 214 3.35 -65.75 -7.22
N ALA A 215 2.95 -66.36 -6.14
CA ALA A 215 3.81 -66.56 -4.96
C ALA A 215 5.05 -67.37 -5.25
N LEU A 216 4.92 -68.42 -6.05
CA LEU A 216 6.04 -69.25 -6.50
C LEU A 216 6.99 -68.44 -7.42
N PHE A 217 6.42 -67.64 -8.31
CA PHE A 217 7.19 -66.75 -9.14
C PHE A 217 8.02 -65.74 -8.34
N GLN A 218 7.41 -65.10 -7.34
CA GLN A 218 8.10 -64.14 -6.48
C GLN A 218 9.15 -64.78 -5.56
N GLN A 219 9.02 -66.05 -5.23
CA GLN A 219 10.04 -66.84 -4.51
C GLN A 219 11.19 -67.35 -5.40
N GLY A 220 11.10 -67.11 -6.71
CA GLY A 220 12.09 -67.58 -7.65
C GLY A 220 11.91 -69.05 -8.02
N GLU A 221 10.82 -69.70 -7.59
CA GLU A 221 10.44 -71.06 -7.96
C GLU A 221 9.83 -71.12 -9.36
N PHE A 222 10.55 -70.52 -10.32
CA PHE A 222 10.07 -70.25 -11.67
C PHE A 222 9.57 -71.53 -12.38
N SER A 223 10.19 -72.67 -12.19
CA SER A 223 9.74 -73.92 -12.83
C SER A 223 8.36 -74.39 -12.35
N GLN A 224 8.04 -74.19 -11.07
CA GLN A 224 6.73 -74.53 -10.53
C GLN A 224 5.70 -73.46 -10.97
N ALA A 225 6.05 -72.17 -10.96
CA ALA A 225 5.22 -71.09 -11.47
C ALA A 225 4.91 -71.28 -12.95
N GLU A 226 5.92 -71.61 -13.76
CA GLU A 226 5.76 -71.90 -15.17
C GLU A 226 4.77 -73.04 -15.39
N SER A 227 4.90 -74.12 -14.62
CA SER A 227 3.98 -75.26 -14.73
C SER A 227 2.53 -74.86 -14.48
N ILE A 228 2.26 -73.98 -13.50
CA ILE A 228 0.95 -73.45 -13.22
C ILE A 228 0.44 -72.56 -14.34
N TYR A 229 1.25 -71.66 -14.82
CA TYR A 229 0.86 -70.77 -15.92
C TYR A 229 0.61 -71.52 -17.21
N ARG A 230 1.40 -72.55 -17.53
CA ARG A 230 1.19 -73.39 -18.70
C ARG A 230 -0.10 -74.23 -18.62
N GLU A 231 -0.58 -74.63 -17.43
CA GLU A 231 -1.90 -75.20 -17.29
C GLU A 231 -3.05 -74.32 -17.76
N PHE A 232 -2.88 -72.97 -17.69
CA PHE A 232 -3.87 -72.03 -18.16
C PHE A 232 -3.84 -71.75 -19.66
N LEU A 233 -2.83 -72.22 -20.41
CA LEU A 233 -2.76 -72.09 -21.86
C LEU A 233 -3.87 -72.92 -22.55
N ASP A 234 -4.32 -74.00 -21.88
CA ASP A 234 -5.45 -74.85 -22.35
C ASP A 234 -6.78 -74.45 -21.72
N ALA A 235 -6.85 -73.38 -20.91
CA ALA A 235 -8.05 -72.95 -20.20
C ALA A 235 -8.93 -72.04 -21.11
N SER A 236 -9.89 -71.35 -20.52
CA SER A 236 -10.69 -70.34 -21.20
C SER A 236 -9.76 -69.24 -21.82
N GLU A 237 -10.22 -68.62 -22.89
CA GLU A 237 -9.44 -67.61 -23.60
C GLU A 237 -8.95 -66.46 -22.68
N ASP A 238 -9.75 -66.04 -21.70
CA ASP A 238 -9.36 -65.02 -20.72
C ASP A 238 -8.18 -65.44 -19.83
N LEU A 239 -8.20 -66.72 -19.35
CA LEU A 239 -7.11 -67.26 -18.55
C LEU A 239 -5.88 -67.58 -19.37
N LYS A 240 -6.06 -67.97 -20.59
CA LYS A 240 -5.01 -68.14 -21.59
C LYS A 240 -4.24 -66.83 -21.75
N THR A 241 -4.94 -65.74 -21.88
CA THR A 241 -4.31 -64.39 -22.01
C THR A 241 -3.49 -64.01 -20.78
N VAL A 242 -4.00 -64.32 -19.55
CA VAL A 242 -3.25 -64.12 -18.31
C VAL A 242 -2.00 -65.00 -18.26
N ALA A 243 -2.12 -66.28 -18.69
CA ALA A 243 -1.00 -67.22 -18.74
C ALA A 243 0.11 -66.75 -19.67
N TYR A 244 -0.24 -66.30 -20.88
CA TYR A 244 0.76 -65.74 -21.81
C TYR A 244 1.49 -64.57 -21.24
N LYS A 245 0.73 -63.65 -20.57
CA LYS A 245 1.35 -62.49 -19.92
C LYS A 245 2.36 -62.89 -18.85
N ARG A 246 1.97 -63.82 -17.93
CA ARG A 246 2.85 -64.29 -16.86
C ARG A 246 4.06 -65.07 -17.34
N LEU A 247 3.90 -65.91 -18.33
CA LEU A 247 5.02 -66.62 -18.95
C LEU A 247 5.95 -65.64 -19.62
N TYR A 248 5.44 -64.65 -20.32
CA TYR A 248 6.26 -63.61 -20.96
C TYR A 248 7.18 -62.90 -19.95
N VAL A 249 6.62 -62.43 -18.80
CA VAL A 249 7.39 -61.77 -17.73
C VAL A 249 8.34 -62.74 -17.04
N LEU A 250 7.89 -64.00 -16.82
CA LEU A 250 8.75 -65.03 -16.25
C LEU A 250 10.00 -65.28 -17.07
N TYR A 251 9.87 -65.39 -18.39
CA TYR A 251 10.99 -65.58 -19.29
C TYR A 251 11.89 -64.35 -19.41
N GLU A 252 11.33 -63.16 -19.27
CA GLU A 252 12.12 -61.93 -19.16
C GLU A 252 12.99 -61.96 -17.91
N GLN A 253 12.41 -62.21 -16.74
CA GLN A 253 13.14 -62.23 -15.49
C GLN A 253 14.15 -63.38 -15.36
N THR A 254 13.87 -64.50 -15.96
CA THR A 254 14.81 -65.62 -15.98
C THR A 254 15.89 -65.50 -17.06
N GLY A 255 15.89 -64.37 -17.82
CA GLY A 255 16.86 -64.13 -18.87
C GLY A 255 16.76 -65.14 -20.01
N GLN A 256 15.56 -65.59 -20.35
CA GLN A 256 15.28 -66.56 -21.41
C GLN A 256 14.63 -65.91 -22.64
N PRO A 257 15.32 -65.03 -23.37
CA PRO A 257 14.72 -64.22 -24.43
C PRO A 257 14.14 -65.08 -25.57
N SER A 258 14.70 -66.26 -25.79
CA SER A 258 14.17 -67.16 -26.81
C SER A 258 12.78 -67.70 -26.42
N LEU A 259 12.57 -68.06 -25.16
CA LEU A 259 11.26 -68.52 -24.68
C LEU A 259 10.29 -67.35 -24.52
N GLN A 260 10.79 -66.19 -24.18
CA GLN A 260 10.00 -64.97 -24.15
C GLN A 260 9.44 -64.60 -25.52
N GLN A 261 10.30 -64.67 -26.55
CA GLN A 261 9.90 -64.46 -27.93
C GLN A 261 8.95 -65.58 -28.42
N GLU A 262 9.23 -66.83 -28.06
CA GLU A 262 8.40 -67.99 -28.39
C GLU A 262 6.98 -67.82 -27.85
N ILE A 263 6.85 -67.52 -26.54
CA ILE A 263 5.56 -67.26 -25.91
C ILE A 263 4.87 -66.04 -26.48
N PHE A 264 5.64 -65.03 -26.84
CA PHE A 264 5.09 -63.85 -27.50
C PHE A 264 4.55 -64.20 -28.89
N ASP A 265 5.30 -64.95 -29.68
CA ASP A 265 4.88 -65.37 -31.03
C ASP A 265 3.72 -66.36 -30.95
N GLU A 266 3.74 -67.31 -30.01
CA GLU A 266 2.65 -68.23 -29.74
C GLU A 266 1.37 -67.51 -29.36
N ALA A 267 1.46 -66.56 -28.42
CA ALA A 267 0.34 -65.68 -28.04
C ALA A 267 -0.23 -64.92 -29.21
N GLN A 268 0.62 -64.42 -30.12
CA GLN A 268 0.19 -63.74 -31.32
C GLN A 268 -0.58 -64.64 -32.31
N VAL A 269 -0.17 -65.92 -32.41
CA VAL A 269 -0.83 -66.87 -33.32
C VAL A 269 -2.12 -67.37 -32.66
N GLU A 270 -2.05 -67.83 -31.43
CA GLU A 270 -3.18 -68.38 -30.70
C GLU A 270 -4.30 -67.36 -30.43
N LEU A 271 -3.92 -66.10 -30.15
CA LEU A 271 -4.89 -65.02 -29.92
C LEU A 271 -5.24 -64.29 -31.23
N SER A 272 -4.64 -64.63 -32.38
CA SER A 272 -4.90 -63.97 -33.68
C SER A 272 -6.32 -64.14 -34.16
N GLY A 273 -6.95 -65.22 -33.81
CA GLY A 273 -8.36 -65.47 -34.12
C GLY A 273 -9.32 -64.66 -33.24
N SER A 274 -8.81 -64.06 -32.21
CA SER A 274 -9.54 -63.25 -31.25
C SER A 274 -8.80 -61.92 -31.07
N PRO A 275 -8.93 -60.96 -32.01
CA PRO A 275 -8.20 -59.70 -31.99
C PRO A 275 -8.35 -58.91 -30.69
N ALA A 276 -9.49 -59.01 -30.02
CA ALA A 276 -9.78 -58.37 -28.74
C ALA A 276 -8.91 -58.94 -27.60
N LEU A 277 -8.74 -60.30 -27.53
CA LEU A 277 -7.91 -60.95 -26.54
C LEU A 277 -6.40 -60.69 -26.77
N LEU A 278 -5.99 -60.68 -28.05
CA LEU A 278 -4.63 -60.28 -28.40
C LEU A 278 -4.37 -58.85 -27.98
N ALA A 279 -5.31 -57.95 -28.18
CA ALA A 279 -5.20 -56.58 -27.76
C ALA A 279 -5.14 -56.46 -26.23
N GLU A 280 -5.89 -57.23 -25.48
CA GLU A 280 -5.82 -57.30 -24.00
C GLU A 280 -4.44 -57.79 -23.52
N PHE A 281 -3.92 -58.83 -24.15
CA PHE A 281 -2.54 -59.33 -23.86
C PHE A 281 -1.51 -58.23 -24.11
N LEU A 282 -1.54 -57.60 -25.30
CA LEU A 282 -0.62 -56.53 -25.67
C LEU A 282 -0.77 -55.30 -24.77
N LEU A 283 -2.01 -54.98 -24.37
CA LEU A 283 -2.28 -53.86 -23.44
C LEU A 283 -1.58 -54.11 -22.10
N ARG A 284 -1.80 -55.26 -21.51
CA ARG A 284 -1.16 -55.62 -20.25
C ARG A 284 0.36 -55.65 -20.33
N ALA A 285 0.91 -56.26 -21.35
CA ALA A 285 2.35 -56.23 -21.63
C ALA A 285 2.85 -54.79 -21.81
N GLY A 286 2.12 -53.99 -22.56
CA GLY A 286 2.41 -52.56 -22.78
C GLY A 286 2.42 -51.72 -21.50
N ILE A 287 1.45 -51.94 -20.59
CA ILE A 287 1.39 -51.29 -19.27
C ILE A 287 2.57 -51.70 -18.39
N GLU A 288 2.92 -53.00 -18.34
CA GLU A 288 4.07 -53.46 -17.54
C GLU A 288 5.39 -52.86 -18.02
N HIS A 289 5.58 -52.83 -19.34
CA HIS A 289 6.76 -52.15 -19.92
C HIS A 289 6.77 -50.66 -19.65
N TYR A 290 5.61 -50.01 -19.63
CA TYR A 290 5.53 -48.62 -19.22
C TYR A 290 5.94 -48.44 -17.75
N GLN A 291 5.42 -49.27 -16.83
CA GLN A 291 5.75 -49.26 -15.41
C GLN A 291 7.22 -49.55 -15.11
N SER A 292 7.83 -50.49 -15.90
CA SER A 292 9.26 -50.81 -15.82
C SER A 292 10.17 -49.74 -16.48
N GLY A 293 9.59 -48.68 -17.08
CA GLY A 293 10.35 -47.65 -17.76
C GLY A 293 10.78 -47.96 -19.20
N SER A 294 10.36 -49.11 -19.71
CA SER A 294 10.67 -49.57 -21.08
C SER A 294 9.70 -48.94 -22.09
N TYR A 295 9.72 -47.62 -22.24
CA TYR A 295 8.73 -46.86 -22.99
C TYR A 295 8.66 -47.19 -24.49
N ASP A 296 9.76 -47.55 -25.13
CA ASP A 296 9.80 -47.93 -26.54
C ASP A 296 9.03 -49.22 -26.83
N LEU A 297 9.22 -50.25 -25.93
CA LEU A 297 8.48 -51.51 -26.02
C LEU A 297 7.00 -51.28 -25.70
N ALA A 298 6.69 -50.54 -24.63
CA ALA A 298 5.33 -50.17 -24.30
C ALA A 298 4.62 -49.51 -25.48
N ARG A 299 5.24 -48.53 -26.10
CA ARG A 299 4.74 -47.86 -27.30
C ARG A 299 4.50 -48.81 -28.44
N SER A 300 5.45 -49.71 -28.67
CA SER A 300 5.34 -50.68 -29.77
C SER A 300 4.11 -51.56 -29.62
N TYR A 301 3.86 -52.07 -28.42
CA TYR A 301 2.69 -52.89 -28.11
C TYR A 301 1.39 -52.12 -28.19
N LEU A 302 1.35 -50.96 -27.57
CA LEU A 302 0.15 -50.12 -27.60
C LEU A 302 -0.23 -49.68 -29.01
N ARG A 303 0.74 -49.26 -29.83
CA ARG A 303 0.50 -48.93 -31.27
C ARG A 303 0.06 -50.11 -32.10
N ARG A 304 0.50 -51.31 -31.71
CA ARG A 304 0.05 -52.52 -32.39
C ARG A 304 -1.42 -52.77 -32.14
N ILE A 305 -1.92 -52.51 -30.93
CA ILE A 305 -3.35 -52.63 -30.64
C ILE A 305 -4.17 -51.71 -31.57
N GLN A 306 -3.72 -50.48 -31.74
CA GLN A 306 -4.35 -49.52 -32.65
C GLN A 306 -4.39 -49.96 -34.11
N ARG A 307 -3.45 -50.86 -34.52
CA ARG A 307 -3.43 -51.44 -35.85
C ARG A 307 -4.25 -52.73 -35.98
N THR A 308 -4.53 -53.38 -34.85
CA THR A 308 -5.19 -54.68 -34.77
C THR A 308 -6.71 -54.54 -34.64
N LEU A 309 -7.16 -53.54 -33.91
CA LEU A 309 -8.56 -53.27 -33.62
C LEU A 309 -9.04 -52.02 -34.32
N PRO A 310 -10.33 -52.00 -34.75
CA PRO A 310 -10.98 -50.72 -35.07
C PRO A 310 -10.91 -49.78 -33.86
N MET A 311 -10.82 -48.51 -34.14
CA MET A 311 -10.55 -47.49 -33.08
C MET A 311 -11.64 -47.48 -31.98
N GLU A 312 -12.88 -47.77 -32.35
CA GLU A 312 -14.04 -47.85 -31.43
C GLU A 312 -13.98 -49.06 -30.46
N GLN A 313 -13.10 -50.05 -30.75
CA GLN A 313 -12.89 -51.23 -29.92
C GLN A 313 -11.57 -51.18 -29.14
N VAL A 314 -10.77 -50.17 -29.31
CA VAL A 314 -9.53 -49.98 -28.58
C VAL A 314 -9.86 -49.47 -27.16
N ASP A 315 -9.37 -50.22 -26.13
CA ASP A 315 -9.47 -49.81 -24.76
C ASP A 315 -8.88 -48.39 -24.53
N GLY A 316 -9.56 -47.53 -23.81
CA GLY A 316 -9.15 -46.16 -23.51
C GLY A 316 -7.81 -46.04 -22.78
N LEU A 317 -7.32 -47.14 -22.14
CA LEU A 317 -5.97 -47.18 -21.57
C LEU A 317 -4.88 -47.06 -22.64
N VAL A 318 -5.14 -47.52 -23.86
CA VAL A 318 -4.17 -47.46 -24.97
C VAL A 318 -3.82 -45.99 -25.29
N PRO A 319 -4.75 -45.14 -25.67
CA PRO A 319 -4.46 -43.74 -25.90
C PRO A 319 -3.97 -43.01 -24.64
N LEU A 320 -4.45 -43.41 -23.46
CA LEU A 320 -3.99 -42.85 -22.18
C LEU A 320 -2.49 -43.07 -21.94
N TYR A 321 -2.03 -44.31 -21.99
CA TYR A 321 -0.61 -44.62 -21.81
C TYR A 321 0.27 -44.12 -22.97
N LEU A 322 -0.23 -44.14 -24.21
CA LEU A 322 0.48 -43.55 -25.35
C LEU A 322 0.65 -42.03 -25.15
N SER A 323 -0.38 -41.35 -24.67
CA SER A 323 -0.28 -39.91 -24.40
C SER A 323 0.73 -39.62 -23.30
N HIS A 324 0.77 -40.41 -22.23
CA HIS A 324 1.78 -40.27 -21.17
C HIS A 324 3.21 -40.51 -21.69
N ILE A 325 3.41 -41.47 -22.59
CA ILE A 325 4.71 -41.70 -23.22
C ILE A 325 5.10 -40.47 -24.07
N MET A 326 4.17 -39.97 -24.90
CA MET A 326 4.39 -38.81 -25.74
C MET A 326 4.66 -37.52 -24.90
N GLU A 327 3.95 -37.35 -23.77
CA GLU A 327 4.19 -36.26 -22.82
C GLU A 327 5.64 -36.26 -22.31
N ARG A 328 6.14 -37.44 -21.87
CA ARG A 328 7.53 -37.60 -21.41
C ARG A 328 8.57 -37.29 -22.47
N GLU A 329 8.22 -37.50 -23.73
CA GLU A 329 9.09 -37.24 -24.88
C GLU A 329 8.97 -35.81 -25.39
N GLY A 330 8.08 -35.02 -24.80
CA GLY A 330 7.82 -33.64 -25.21
C GLY A 330 6.94 -33.53 -26.47
N GLU A 331 6.33 -34.64 -26.92
CA GLU A 331 5.41 -34.64 -28.07
C GLU A 331 3.99 -34.25 -27.69
N LEU A 332 3.82 -33.11 -26.97
CA LEU A 332 2.54 -32.69 -26.39
C LEU A 332 1.43 -32.55 -27.44
N ASP A 333 1.74 -31.98 -28.60
CA ASP A 333 0.73 -31.76 -29.64
C ASP A 333 0.14 -33.08 -30.15
N ARG A 334 1.00 -34.08 -30.34
CA ARG A 334 0.56 -35.42 -30.80
C ARG A 334 -0.24 -36.14 -29.70
N ALA A 335 0.13 -35.96 -28.43
CA ALA A 335 -0.61 -36.54 -27.34
C ALA A 335 -2.03 -35.97 -27.26
N VAL A 336 -2.17 -34.66 -27.43
CA VAL A 336 -3.45 -33.97 -27.45
C VAL A 336 -4.30 -34.44 -28.64
N GLU A 337 -3.72 -34.49 -29.82
CA GLU A 337 -4.41 -34.94 -31.04
C GLU A 337 -4.92 -36.37 -30.87
N LEU A 338 -4.09 -37.26 -30.33
CA LEU A 338 -4.47 -38.65 -30.05
C LEU A 338 -5.65 -38.74 -29.09
N LEU A 339 -5.62 -38.01 -27.95
CA LEU A 339 -6.70 -38.08 -26.99
C LEU A 339 -7.99 -37.51 -27.54
N ARG A 340 -7.94 -36.46 -28.34
CA ARG A 340 -9.13 -35.87 -28.99
C ARG A 340 -9.79 -36.84 -29.97
N GLU A 341 -9.01 -37.52 -30.77
CA GLU A 341 -9.52 -38.53 -31.69
C GLU A 341 -10.31 -39.62 -30.97
N TYR A 342 -9.80 -40.12 -29.83
CA TYR A 342 -10.48 -41.14 -29.05
C TYR A 342 -11.70 -40.58 -28.29
N LEU A 343 -11.64 -39.37 -27.82
CA LEU A 343 -12.78 -38.72 -27.18
C LEU A 343 -13.95 -38.46 -28.13
N ASP A 344 -13.67 -38.15 -29.39
CA ASP A 344 -14.69 -37.89 -30.40
C ASP A 344 -15.46 -39.20 -30.79
N ILE A 345 -14.83 -40.34 -30.65
CA ILE A 345 -15.45 -41.64 -30.97
C ILE A 345 -16.29 -42.17 -29.80
N GLY A 346 -15.98 -41.74 -28.57
CA GLY A 346 -16.73 -42.17 -27.38
C GLY A 346 -16.21 -43.48 -26.79
N THR A 347 -15.12 -43.43 -26.06
CA THR A 347 -14.49 -44.58 -25.39
C THR A 347 -15.08 -44.82 -23.99
N ASP A 348 -14.88 -46.05 -23.48
CA ASP A 348 -15.26 -46.50 -22.15
C ASP A 348 -14.51 -45.79 -21.00
N ARG A 349 -13.38 -45.12 -21.30
CA ARG A 349 -12.53 -44.39 -20.36
C ARG A 349 -12.52 -42.91 -20.61
N ARG A 350 -13.66 -42.38 -21.03
CA ARG A 350 -13.82 -40.96 -21.36
C ARG A 350 -13.42 -40.04 -20.22
N GLU A 351 -13.65 -40.45 -19.00
CA GLU A 351 -13.32 -39.71 -17.79
C GLU A 351 -11.80 -39.48 -17.66
N GLU A 352 -11.02 -40.56 -17.72
CA GLU A 352 -9.56 -40.50 -17.57
C GLU A 352 -8.92 -39.76 -18.77
N LEU A 353 -9.48 -39.93 -19.97
CA LEU A 353 -8.99 -39.25 -21.16
C LEU A 353 -9.23 -37.76 -21.15
N LEU A 354 -10.39 -37.32 -20.65
CA LEU A 354 -10.66 -35.89 -20.48
C LEU A 354 -9.74 -35.26 -19.43
N LEU A 355 -9.49 -35.98 -18.32
CA LEU A 355 -8.55 -35.53 -17.30
C LEU A 355 -7.12 -35.41 -17.87
N ALA A 356 -6.68 -36.43 -18.62
CA ALA A 356 -5.36 -36.42 -19.26
C ALA A 356 -5.25 -35.29 -20.30
N LEU A 357 -6.30 -35.08 -21.10
CA LEU A 357 -6.35 -33.99 -22.07
C LEU A 357 -6.31 -32.62 -21.40
N GLY A 358 -7.08 -32.41 -20.33
CA GLY A 358 -7.08 -31.15 -19.56
C GLY A 358 -5.69 -30.86 -18.98
N ARG A 359 -5.00 -31.90 -18.48
CA ARG A 359 -3.62 -31.78 -17.97
C ARG A 359 -2.62 -31.46 -19.10
N LEU A 360 -2.72 -32.13 -20.25
CA LEU A 360 -1.84 -31.89 -21.40
C LEU A 360 -2.01 -30.48 -21.97
N GLU A 361 -3.25 -30.01 -22.08
CA GLU A 361 -3.52 -28.63 -22.53
C GLU A 361 -2.99 -27.61 -21.53
N SER A 362 -3.03 -27.91 -20.22
CA SER A 362 -2.40 -27.10 -19.18
C SER A 362 -0.88 -27.08 -19.32
N SER A 363 -0.26 -28.24 -19.62
CA SER A 363 1.19 -28.34 -19.87
C SER A 363 1.63 -27.60 -21.13
N ARG A 364 0.74 -27.42 -22.10
CA ARG A 364 0.95 -26.60 -23.31
C ARG A 364 0.65 -25.11 -23.09
N GLU A 365 0.28 -24.72 -21.89
CA GLU A 365 -0.17 -23.38 -21.54
C GLU A 365 -1.41 -22.90 -22.32
N GLN A 366 -2.21 -23.85 -22.85
CA GLN A 366 -3.47 -23.55 -23.53
C GLN A 366 -4.61 -23.49 -22.53
N TRP A 367 -4.57 -22.50 -21.66
CA TRP A 367 -5.38 -22.42 -20.44
C TRP A 367 -6.88 -22.39 -20.69
N ASP A 368 -7.33 -21.63 -21.72
CA ASP A 368 -8.76 -21.58 -22.08
C ASP A 368 -9.25 -22.93 -22.61
N THR A 369 -8.43 -23.62 -23.38
CA THR A 369 -8.76 -24.95 -23.89
C THR A 369 -8.78 -25.97 -22.77
N ALA A 370 -7.78 -25.93 -21.88
CA ALA A 370 -7.75 -26.77 -20.70
C ALA A 370 -9.00 -26.58 -19.84
N ALA A 371 -9.38 -25.34 -19.58
CA ALA A 371 -10.59 -24.99 -18.84
C ALA A 371 -11.83 -25.59 -19.49
N GLY A 372 -12.00 -25.45 -20.80
CA GLY A 372 -13.15 -25.99 -21.52
C GLY A 372 -13.25 -27.52 -21.47
N VAL A 373 -12.11 -28.22 -21.53
CA VAL A 373 -12.04 -29.67 -21.38
C VAL A 373 -12.42 -30.10 -19.96
N LEU A 374 -11.89 -29.41 -18.96
CA LEU A 374 -12.14 -29.74 -17.56
C LEU A 374 -13.58 -29.38 -17.13
N GLU A 375 -14.17 -28.31 -17.69
CA GLU A 375 -15.60 -27.99 -17.54
C GLU A 375 -16.47 -29.10 -18.14
N THR A 376 -16.10 -29.63 -19.30
CA THR A 376 -16.77 -30.78 -19.92
C THR A 376 -16.69 -31.98 -18.99
N PHE A 377 -15.53 -32.26 -18.43
CA PHE A 377 -15.35 -33.34 -17.44
C PHE A 377 -16.34 -33.19 -16.26
N LEU A 378 -16.36 -31.99 -15.63
CA LEU A 378 -17.21 -31.74 -14.47
C LEU A 378 -18.71 -31.86 -14.79
N SER A 379 -19.10 -31.54 -16.03
CA SER A 379 -20.47 -31.64 -16.46
C SER A 379 -20.91 -33.09 -16.76
N GLU A 380 -19.99 -33.91 -17.30
CA GLU A 380 -20.26 -35.29 -17.66
C GLU A 380 -20.10 -36.25 -16.47
N PHE A 381 -19.16 -35.93 -15.54
CA PHE A 381 -18.79 -36.81 -14.42
C PHE A 381 -18.91 -36.12 -13.06
N PRO A 382 -20.09 -35.69 -12.64
CA PRO A 382 -20.29 -34.93 -11.40
C PRO A 382 -20.05 -35.73 -10.12
N ASP A 383 -19.98 -37.05 -10.19
CA ASP A 383 -19.74 -37.96 -9.07
C ASP A 383 -18.37 -38.68 -9.18
N SER A 384 -17.43 -38.13 -9.97
CA SER A 384 -16.10 -38.71 -10.22
C SER A 384 -15.21 -38.71 -8.99
N ASP A 385 -14.38 -39.76 -8.89
CA ASP A 385 -13.32 -39.83 -7.88
C ASP A 385 -12.19 -38.81 -8.13
N TYR A 386 -12.09 -38.27 -9.34
CA TYR A 386 -11.08 -37.27 -9.73
C TYR A 386 -11.52 -35.81 -9.49
N LEU A 387 -12.71 -35.57 -8.92
CA LEU A 387 -13.25 -34.23 -8.73
C LEU A 387 -12.28 -33.26 -8.06
N GLY A 388 -11.54 -33.68 -7.04
CA GLY A 388 -10.56 -32.85 -6.38
C GLY A 388 -9.46 -32.36 -7.32
N GLN A 389 -8.89 -33.30 -8.07
CA GLN A 389 -7.87 -33.02 -9.08
C GLN A 389 -8.40 -32.11 -10.20
N VAL A 390 -9.57 -32.44 -10.71
CA VAL A 390 -10.21 -31.70 -11.80
C VAL A 390 -10.58 -30.29 -11.37
N ASN A 391 -11.18 -30.14 -10.20
CA ASN A 391 -11.51 -28.83 -9.65
C ASN A 391 -10.25 -27.95 -9.48
N TYR A 392 -9.16 -28.54 -8.98
CA TYR A 392 -7.89 -27.82 -8.91
C TYR A 392 -7.36 -27.40 -10.27
N LEU A 393 -7.27 -28.35 -11.22
CA LEU A 393 -6.76 -28.07 -12.57
C LEU A 393 -7.64 -27.05 -13.30
N TYR A 394 -8.95 -27.18 -13.17
CA TYR A 394 -9.91 -26.25 -13.77
C TYR A 394 -9.80 -24.85 -13.18
N ALA A 395 -9.80 -24.75 -11.86
CA ALA A 395 -9.61 -23.47 -11.19
C ALA A 395 -8.25 -22.84 -11.55
N TYR A 396 -7.19 -23.67 -11.63
CA TYR A 396 -5.86 -23.20 -12.01
C TYR A 396 -5.82 -22.71 -13.46
N ALA A 397 -6.45 -23.44 -14.39
CA ALA A 397 -6.56 -23.01 -15.79
C ALA A 397 -7.33 -21.69 -15.92
N LEU A 398 -8.42 -21.53 -15.18
CA LEU A 398 -9.17 -20.28 -15.11
C LEU A 398 -8.33 -19.13 -14.50
N TYR A 399 -7.54 -19.42 -13.47
CA TYR A 399 -6.60 -18.47 -12.88
C TYR A 399 -5.57 -17.98 -13.90
N ARG A 400 -4.96 -18.91 -14.64
CA ARG A 400 -3.98 -18.61 -15.68
C ARG A 400 -4.59 -17.88 -16.90
N SER A 401 -5.91 -18.04 -17.11
CA SER A 401 -6.71 -17.28 -18.10
C SER A 401 -7.22 -15.95 -17.57
N GLU A 402 -6.78 -15.49 -16.40
CA GLU A 402 -7.20 -14.25 -15.71
C GLU A 402 -8.71 -14.20 -15.39
N LYS A 403 -9.38 -15.35 -15.39
CA LYS A 403 -10.81 -15.49 -15.04
C LYS A 403 -10.97 -15.71 -13.53
N PHE A 404 -10.40 -14.83 -12.72
CA PHE A 404 -10.24 -15.00 -11.28
C PHE A 404 -11.54 -15.25 -10.51
N ARG A 405 -12.64 -14.58 -10.86
CA ARG A 405 -13.95 -14.78 -10.19
C ARG A 405 -14.52 -16.17 -10.46
N ALA A 406 -14.39 -16.66 -11.68
CA ALA A 406 -14.85 -17.99 -12.03
C ALA A 406 -13.99 -19.06 -11.32
N ALA A 407 -12.67 -18.88 -11.30
CA ALA A 407 -11.75 -19.75 -10.58
C ALA A 407 -12.09 -19.81 -9.09
N LEU A 408 -12.33 -18.66 -8.46
CA LEU A 408 -12.69 -18.60 -7.05
C LEU A 408 -14.00 -19.32 -6.75
N SER A 409 -14.99 -19.19 -7.61
CA SER A 409 -16.26 -19.91 -7.48
C SER A 409 -16.05 -21.43 -7.51
N VAL A 410 -15.23 -21.93 -8.44
CA VAL A 410 -14.91 -23.37 -8.52
C VAL A 410 -14.25 -23.87 -7.22
N VAL A 411 -13.28 -23.14 -6.70
CA VAL A 411 -12.59 -23.51 -5.46
C VAL A 411 -13.56 -23.49 -4.27
N GLN A 412 -14.41 -22.46 -4.15
CA GLN A 412 -15.39 -22.34 -3.08
C GLN A 412 -16.44 -23.46 -3.16
N ASP A 413 -16.91 -23.78 -4.38
CA ASP A 413 -17.85 -24.88 -4.60
C ASP A 413 -17.24 -26.22 -4.23
N SER A 414 -15.96 -26.46 -4.60
CA SER A 414 -15.23 -27.68 -4.25
C SER A 414 -15.15 -27.88 -2.74
N PHE A 415 -14.80 -26.85 -1.96
CA PHE A 415 -14.79 -26.92 -0.50
C PHE A 415 -16.18 -27.09 0.09
N SER A 416 -17.17 -26.36 -0.42
CA SER A 416 -18.55 -26.40 0.13
C SER A 416 -19.21 -27.76 -0.04
N LYS A 417 -18.87 -28.47 -1.11
CA LYS A 417 -19.37 -29.81 -1.42
C LYS A 417 -18.51 -30.92 -0.84
N GLY A 418 -17.33 -30.63 -0.33
CA GLY A 418 -16.35 -31.61 0.15
C GLY A 418 -15.72 -32.42 -0.99
N GLU A 419 -15.56 -31.80 -2.15
CA GLU A 419 -15.03 -32.40 -3.39
C GLU A 419 -13.55 -32.09 -3.61
N SER A 420 -12.80 -31.76 -2.56
CA SER A 420 -11.37 -31.44 -2.65
C SER A 420 -10.49 -32.65 -2.91
N GLY A 421 -10.92 -33.85 -2.51
CA GLY A 421 -10.33 -35.14 -2.91
C GLY A 421 -8.82 -35.25 -2.69
N GLY A 422 -8.28 -34.72 -1.60
CA GLY A 422 -6.84 -34.72 -1.32
C GLY A 422 -6.07 -33.52 -1.90
N TYR A 423 -6.74 -32.62 -2.63
CA TYR A 423 -6.18 -31.38 -3.18
C TYR A 423 -6.44 -30.15 -2.30
N ASP A 424 -6.73 -30.35 -1.01
CA ASP A 424 -6.99 -29.27 -0.06
C ASP A 424 -5.84 -28.26 -0.01
N ARG A 425 -4.61 -28.74 -0.07
CA ARG A 425 -3.39 -27.92 -0.09
C ARG A 425 -3.37 -26.98 -1.28
N GLU A 426 -3.49 -27.55 -2.47
CA GLU A 426 -3.40 -26.82 -3.74
C GLU A 426 -4.57 -25.85 -3.90
N LEU A 427 -5.78 -26.30 -3.57
CA LEU A 427 -6.99 -25.49 -3.67
C LEU A 427 -6.99 -24.34 -2.65
N LEU A 428 -6.57 -24.56 -1.41
CA LEU A 428 -6.48 -23.51 -0.39
C LEU A 428 -5.41 -22.48 -0.78
N ARG A 429 -4.28 -22.95 -1.28
CA ARG A 429 -3.21 -22.09 -1.79
C ARG A 429 -3.68 -21.25 -3.00
N LEU A 430 -4.41 -21.88 -3.92
CA LEU A 430 -4.99 -21.19 -5.08
C LEU A 430 -6.06 -20.17 -4.65
N ARG A 431 -6.90 -20.50 -3.64
CA ARG A 431 -7.92 -19.59 -3.12
C ARG A 431 -7.31 -18.32 -2.55
N SER A 432 -6.22 -18.44 -1.82
CA SER A 432 -5.50 -17.28 -1.28
C SER A 432 -4.96 -16.38 -2.39
N ARG A 433 -4.36 -16.98 -3.44
CA ARG A 433 -3.89 -16.23 -4.62
C ARG A 433 -5.03 -15.54 -5.37
N LEU A 434 -6.14 -16.24 -5.59
CA LEU A 434 -7.33 -15.68 -6.22
C LEU A 434 -7.94 -14.51 -5.43
N ASN A 435 -8.02 -14.63 -4.11
CA ASN A 435 -8.48 -13.55 -3.24
C ASN A 435 -7.53 -12.34 -3.31
N THR A 436 -6.23 -12.57 -3.44
CA THR A 436 -5.23 -11.49 -3.63
C THR A 436 -5.45 -10.78 -4.97
N GLU A 437 -5.60 -11.52 -6.08
CA GLU A 437 -5.84 -10.95 -7.41
C GLU A 437 -7.16 -10.18 -7.50
N LEU A 438 -8.16 -10.60 -6.75
CA LEU A 438 -9.45 -9.93 -6.64
C LEU A 438 -9.46 -8.77 -5.62
N ASN A 439 -8.32 -8.46 -5.03
CA ASN A 439 -8.15 -7.45 -3.98
C ASN A 439 -9.04 -7.71 -2.74
N GLN A 440 -9.31 -8.97 -2.43
CA GLN A 440 -10.02 -9.44 -1.24
C GLN A 440 -8.97 -9.85 -0.18
N LEU A 441 -8.19 -8.85 0.27
CA LEU A 441 -6.96 -9.11 1.01
C LEU A 441 -7.21 -9.77 2.37
N GLU A 442 -8.29 -9.43 3.07
CA GLU A 442 -8.67 -10.06 4.33
C GLU A 442 -8.99 -11.54 4.15
N ALA A 443 -9.74 -11.89 3.09
CA ALA A 443 -10.03 -13.29 2.78
C ALA A 443 -8.76 -14.08 2.40
N ALA A 444 -7.82 -13.44 1.70
CA ALA A 444 -6.54 -14.05 1.39
C ALA A 444 -5.69 -14.31 2.64
N VAL A 445 -5.76 -13.39 3.62
CA VAL A 445 -5.12 -13.59 4.93
C VAL A 445 -5.75 -14.75 5.69
N ASP A 446 -7.08 -14.83 5.74
CA ASP A 446 -7.78 -15.93 6.40
C ASP A 446 -7.37 -17.28 5.80
N ASP A 447 -7.30 -17.36 4.47
CA ASP A 447 -6.86 -18.56 3.76
C ASP A 447 -5.42 -18.95 4.11
N LEU A 448 -4.49 -18.00 4.15
CA LEU A 448 -3.10 -18.29 4.49
C LEU A 448 -2.89 -18.54 5.99
N GLN A 449 -3.69 -17.94 6.85
CA GLN A 449 -3.70 -18.27 8.29
C GLN A 449 -4.18 -19.70 8.53
N GLU A 450 -5.06 -20.22 7.69
CA GLU A 450 -5.46 -21.63 7.70
C GLU A 450 -4.39 -22.53 7.08
N TYR A 451 -3.74 -22.06 5.99
CA TYR A 451 -2.76 -22.84 5.22
C TYR A 451 -1.42 -23.02 5.94
N VAL A 452 -0.82 -21.91 6.40
CA VAL A 452 0.56 -21.88 6.91
C VAL A 452 0.79 -22.85 8.10
N PRO A 453 -0.11 -22.95 9.10
CA PRO A 453 0.08 -23.92 10.20
C PRO A 453 0.01 -25.38 9.76
N ARG A 454 -0.69 -25.68 8.64
CA ARG A 454 -0.83 -27.05 8.11
C ARG A 454 0.37 -27.44 7.24
N TYR A 455 0.98 -26.46 6.56
CA TYR A 455 2.08 -26.64 5.59
C TYR A 455 3.24 -25.69 5.91
N PRO A 456 3.89 -25.88 7.06
CA PRO A 456 4.94 -24.98 7.53
C PRO A 456 6.19 -24.97 6.66
N GLU A 457 6.37 -25.98 5.81
CA GLU A 457 7.48 -26.06 4.86
C GLU A 457 7.34 -25.12 3.64
N ASP A 458 6.12 -24.60 3.38
CA ASP A 458 5.86 -23.69 2.27
C ASP A 458 6.25 -22.25 2.64
N LEU A 459 7.51 -21.92 2.42
CA LEU A 459 8.06 -20.60 2.73
C LEU A 459 7.46 -19.50 1.83
N GLU A 460 7.11 -19.83 0.58
CA GLU A 460 6.44 -18.89 -0.34
C GLU A 460 5.09 -18.43 0.23
N ALA A 461 4.30 -19.37 0.78
CA ALA A 461 3.02 -19.02 1.40
C ALA A 461 3.18 -18.08 2.62
N ARG A 462 4.24 -18.29 3.40
CA ARG A 462 4.57 -17.42 4.53
C ARG A 462 5.00 -16.02 4.09
N VAL A 463 5.76 -15.94 3.00
CA VAL A 463 6.13 -14.65 2.37
C VAL A 463 4.87 -13.92 1.89
N ASP A 464 3.95 -14.64 1.21
CA ASP A 464 2.70 -14.05 0.74
C ASP A 464 1.85 -13.55 1.92
N LEU A 465 1.80 -14.29 3.04
CA LEU A 465 1.11 -13.84 4.24
C LEU A 465 1.76 -12.58 4.85
N CYS A 466 3.08 -12.51 4.88
CA CYS A 466 3.80 -11.30 5.28
C CYS A 466 3.47 -10.12 4.36
N GLN A 467 3.42 -10.35 3.05
CA GLN A 467 3.07 -9.34 2.06
C GLN A 467 1.64 -8.81 2.27
N LEU A 468 0.69 -9.70 2.54
CA LEU A 468 -0.70 -9.33 2.82
C LEU A 468 -0.83 -8.54 4.12
N TYR A 469 -0.15 -8.96 5.20
CA TYR A 469 -0.12 -8.18 6.44
C TYR A 469 0.47 -6.79 6.22
N PHE A 470 1.51 -6.69 5.40
CA PHE A 470 2.09 -5.41 5.02
C PHE A 470 1.09 -4.53 4.26
N GLN A 471 0.37 -5.10 3.26
CA GLN A 471 -0.63 -4.37 2.47
C GLN A 471 -1.82 -3.90 3.32
N LEU A 472 -2.24 -4.70 4.30
CA LEU A 472 -3.30 -4.37 5.25
C LEU A 472 -2.83 -3.52 6.43
N GLU A 473 -1.56 -3.09 6.43
CA GLU A 473 -0.93 -2.33 7.51
C GLU A 473 -0.98 -3.05 8.88
N ASN A 474 -1.12 -4.38 8.87
CA ASN A 474 -1.18 -5.20 10.07
C ASN A 474 0.22 -5.59 10.56
N TYR A 475 0.98 -4.58 10.97
CA TYR A 475 2.39 -4.73 11.30
C TYR A 475 2.66 -5.62 12.52
N SER A 476 1.72 -5.69 13.46
CA SER A 476 1.88 -6.54 14.65
C SER A 476 1.95 -8.02 14.28
N GLN A 477 1.03 -8.47 13.41
CA GLN A 477 1.02 -9.87 12.94
C GLN A 477 2.19 -10.13 11.99
N LEU A 478 2.56 -9.15 11.17
CA LEU A 478 3.74 -9.25 10.32
C LEU A 478 5.01 -9.53 11.14
N TYR A 479 5.28 -8.72 12.16
CA TYR A 479 6.49 -8.91 12.98
C TYR A 479 6.46 -10.21 13.78
N SER A 480 5.31 -10.59 14.31
CA SER A 480 5.15 -11.88 14.99
C SER A 480 5.49 -13.07 14.08
N LEU A 481 5.06 -13.01 12.82
CA LEU A 481 5.38 -14.05 11.84
C LEU A 481 6.86 -14.03 11.44
N LEU A 482 7.44 -12.84 11.25
CA LEU A 482 8.87 -12.70 10.97
C LEU A 482 9.76 -13.22 12.11
N ASP A 483 9.39 -12.95 13.36
CA ASP A 483 10.11 -13.46 14.52
C ASP A 483 10.04 -14.99 14.60
N THR A 484 8.87 -15.58 14.34
CA THR A 484 8.71 -17.03 14.26
C THR A 484 9.60 -17.63 13.17
N LEU A 485 9.63 -17.01 11.99
CA LEU A 485 10.48 -17.46 10.88
C LEU A 485 11.97 -17.41 11.19
N ARG A 486 12.41 -16.42 11.95
CA ARG A 486 13.82 -16.29 12.41
C ARG A 486 14.18 -17.35 13.44
N GLU A 487 13.25 -17.63 14.37
CA GLU A 487 13.50 -18.65 15.38
C GLU A 487 13.61 -20.05 14.75
N GLU A 488 12.77 -20.36 13.76
CA GLU A 488 12.79 -21.63 13.05
C GLU A 488 14.01 -21.81 12.14
N ASN A 489 14.53 -20.72 11.57
CA ASN A 489 15.61 -20.74 10.57
C ASN A 489 16.96 -20.22 11.10
N SER A 490 17.19 -20.28 12.39
CA SER A 490 18.41 -19.75 13.04
C SER A 490 19.73 -20.29 12.50
N ASP A 491 19.72 -21.42 11.81
CA ASP A 491 20.90 -22.13 11.27
C ASP A 491 21.15 -21.89 9.77
N LEU A 492 20.27 -21.13 9.08
CA LEU A 492 20.46 -20.82 7.65
C LEU A 492 21.28 -19.52 7.49
N PRO A 493 22.20 -19.46 6.49
CA PRO A 493 22.88 -18.21 6.19
C PRO A 493 21.87 -17.16 5.75
N GLN A 494 21.83 -16.02 6.43
CA GLN A 494 20.90 -14.94 6.14
C GLN A 494 21.03 -14.45 4.69
N GLY A 495 19.92 -14.35 4.00
CA GLY A 495 19.87 -13.81 2.64
C GLY A 495 20.25 -14.81 1.54
N ALA A 496 20.15 -16.11 1.79
CA ALA A 496 20.52 -17.15 0.82
C ALA A 496 19.38 -17.53 -0.15
N SER A 497 18.11 -17.41 0.27
CA SER A 497 16.97 -17.75 -0.58
C SER A 497 16.22 -16.51 -1.11
N VAL A 498 15.46 -16.70 -2.18
CA VAL A 498 14.60 -15.66 -2.77
C VAL A 498 13.56 -15.18 -1.76
N GLU A 499 13.02 -16.11 -1.00
CA GLU A 499 11.99 -15.86 0.02
C GLU A 499 12.55 -15.01 1.17
N GLU A 500 13.76 -15.30 1.63
CA GLU A 500 14.44 -14.52 2.67
C GLU A 500 14.71 -13.08 2.23
N LEU A 501 15.15 -12.90 0.98
CA LEU A 501 15.35 -11.56 0.42
C LEU A 501 14.03 -10.77 0.35
N LYS A 502 12.92 -11.44 -0.02
CA LYS A 502 11.59 -10.83 0.00
C LYS A 502 11.14 -10.46 1.40
N LEU A 503 11.37 -11.34 2.39
CA LEU A 503 11.01 -11.06 3.79
C LEU A 503 11.77 -9.85 4.35
N LEU A 504 13.09 -9.77 4.11
CA LEU A 504 13.91 -8.61 4.49
C LEU A 504 13.42 -7.32 3.85
N TYR A 505 13.02 -7.40 2.56
CA TYR A 505 12.46 -6.26 1.86
C TYR A 505 11.12 -5.82 2.47
N ILE A 506 10.19 -6.76 2.69
CA ILE A 506 8.88 -6.50 3.31
C ILE A 506 9.06 -5.89 4.72
N GLU A 507 9.96 -6.44 5.51
CA GLU A 507 10.27 -5.95 6.84
C GLU A 507 10.78 -4.50 6.81
N GLY A 508 11.76 -4.24 5.97
CA GLY A 508 12.30 -2.89 5.80
C GLY A 508 11.24 -1.89 5.36
N MET A 509 10.36 -2.30 4.44
CA MET A 509 9.25 -1.49 3.99
C MET A 509 8.20 -1.26 5.08
N ALA A 510 7.96 -2.25 5.95
CA ALA A 510 7.05 -2.13 7.08
C ALA A 510 7.56 -1.13 8.12
N TYR A 511 8.84 -1.17 8.45
CA TYR A 511 9.48 -0.16 9.30
C TYR A 511 9.44 1.24 8.67
N LEU A 512 9.67 1.32 7.37
CA LEU A 512 9.61 2.59 6.63
C LEU A 512 8.22 3.23 6.70
N LYS A 513 7.17 2.46 6.49
CA LYS A 513 5.77 2.92 6.58
C LYS A 513 5.42 3.46 7.97
N GLN A 514 6.05 2.92 9.00
CA GLN A 514 5.88 3.38 10.38
C GLN A 514 6.86 4.51 10.77
N ASN A 515 7.61 5.07 9.82
CA ASN A 515 8.64 6.09 10.01
C ASN A 515 9.79 5.65 10.96
N GLN A 516 9.99 4.35 11.12
CA GLN A 516 11.09 3.79 11.90
C GLN A 516 12.35 3.66 11.04
N TYR A 517 12.87 4.82 10.60
CA TYR A 517 13.93 4.88 9.59
C TYR A 517 15.19 4.09 9.95
N LYS A 518 15.55 4.04 11.23
CA LYS A 518 16.75 3.29 11.66
C LYS A 518 16.55 1.78 11.43
N ALA A 519 15.47 1.21 11.92
CA ALA A 519 15.17 -0.20 11.75
C ALA A 519 14.96 -0.56 10.26
N ALA A 520 14.29 0.33 9.50
CA ALA A 520 14.13 0.17 8.06
C ALA A 520 15.48 0.12 7.32
N GLY A 521 16.41 1.01 7.69
CA GLY A 521 17.76 1.04 7.14
C GLY A 521 18.54 -0.24 7.46
N GLU A 522 18.50 -0.69 8.71
CA GLU A 522 19.16 -1.94 9.15
C GLU A 522 18.65 -3.15 8.37
N ALA A 523 17.31 -3.28 8.21
CA ALA A 523 16.70 -4.38 7.47
C ALA A 523 17.04 -4.33 5.97
N LEU A 524 16.88 -3.18 5.32
CA LEU A 524 17.16 -3.06 3.89
C LEU A 524 18.66 -3.11 3.58
N SER A 525 19.54 -2.63 4.45
CA SER A 525 21.00 -2.69 4.23
C SER A 525 21.55 -4.13 4.31
N ALA A 526 20.78 -5.08 4.85
CA ALA A 526 21.12 -6.50 4.78
C ALA A 526 20.95 -7.08 3.37
N LEU A 527 20.24 -6.40 2.47
CA LEU A 527 20.06 -6.77 1.08
C LEU A 527 21.19 -6.21 0.21
N SER A 528 21.56 -6.96 -0.83
CA SER A 528 22.43 -6.45 -1.89
C SER A 528 21.73 -6.57 -3.24
N SER A 529 21.97 -5.58 -4.11
CA SER A 529 21.42 -5.60 -5.47
C SER A 529 21.89 -6.80 -6.29
N GLU A 530 23.10 -7.31 -6.03
CA GLU A 530 23.63 -8.50 -6.72
C GLU A 530 22.90 -9.76 -6.30
N GLN A 531 22.63 -9.94 -5.00
CA GLN A 531 21.79 -11.05 -4.51
C GLN A 531 20.37 -10.98 -5.10
N MET A 532 19.79 -9.79 -5.14
CA MET A 532 18.46 -9.59 -5.72
C MET A 532 18.44 -9.95 -7.22
N ARG A 533 19.45 -9.56 -8.00
CA ARG A 533 19.58 -9.97 -9.41
C ARG A 533 19.70 -11.47 -9.56
N THR A 534 20.57 -12.10 -8.77
CA THR A 534 20.75 -13.55 -8.79
C THR A 534 19.48 -14.31 -8.43
N ALA A 535 18.67 -13.72 -7.57
CA ALA A 535 17.38 -14.26 -7.12
C ALA A 535 16.21 -13.95 -8.08
N GLY A 536 16.41 -13.23 -9.19
CA GLY A 536 15.35 -12.84 -10.11
C GLY A 536 14.43 -11.74 -9.58
N LEU A 537 14.91 -10.93 -8.60
CA LEU A 537 14.17 -9.83 -8.00
C LEU A 537 14.60 -8.45 -8.57
N GLU A 538 14.99 -8.43 -9.84
CA GLU A 538 15.49 -7.21 -10.50
C GLU A 538 14.47 -6.07 -10.48
N ASP A 539 13.20 -6.40 -10.60
CA ASP A 539 12.11 -5.42 -10.61
C ASP A 539 11.98 -4.64 -9.29
N LEU A 540 12.46 -5.18 -8.19
CA LEU A 540 12.45 -4.53 -6.87
C LEU A 540 13.67 -3.62 -6.63
N ILE A 541 14.73 -3.75 -7.42
CA ILE A 541 15.99 -3.00 -7.19
C ILE A 541 15.80 -1.49 -7.30
N PRO A 542 15.06 -0.94 -8.27
CA PRO A 542 14.82 0.50 -8.31
C PRO A 542 14.12 1.03 -7.06
N ASP A 543 13.14 0.28 -6.56
CA ASP A 543 12.42 0.61 -5.35
C ASP A 543 13.33 0.51 -4.11
N PHE A 544 14.11 -0.55 -4.04
CA PHE A 544 15.11 -0.75 -2.99
C PHE A 544 16.12 0.41 -2.92
N TYR A 545 16.69 0.83 -4.04
CA TYR A 545 17.59 1.98 -4.09
C TYR A 545 16.89 3.28 -3.67
N PHE A 546 15.67 3.50 -4.16
CA PHE A 546 14.89 4.68 -3.82
C PHE A 546 14.61 4.77 -2.32
N TYR A 547 14.13 3.68 -1.73
CA TYR A 547 13.75 3.70 -0.32
C TYR A 547 14.96 3.73 0.62
N LEU A 548 16.07 3.08 0.28
CA LEU A 548 17.32 3.26 1.03
C LEU A 548 17.80 4.71 0.97
N GLY A 549 17.84 5.30 -0.21
CA GLY A 549 18.17 6.72 -0.36
C GLY A 549 17.25 7.61 0.46
N TRP A 550 15.95 7.33 0.47
CA TRP A 550 14.96 8.07 1.25
C TRP A 550 15.19 7.91 2.77
N ILE A 551 15.47 6.71 3.23
CA ILE A 551 15.75 6.40 4.64
C ILE A 551 16.98 7.19 5.12
N TYR A 552 18.08 7.13 4.41
CA TYR A 552 19.29 7.87 4.75
C TYR A 552 19.07 9.39 4.68
N TYR A 553 18.30 9.85 3.69
CA TYR A 553 17.91 11.26 3.62
C TYR A 553 17.14 11.72 4.86
N LYS A 554 16.19 10.88 5.37
CA LYS A 554 15.43 11.17 6.60
C LYS A 554 16.28 11.08 7.86
N GLN A 555 17.33 10.30 7.85
CA GLN A 555 18.31 10.20 8.93
C GLN A 555 19.36 11.33 8.90
N VAL A 556 19.27 12.24 7.92
CA VAL A 556 20.22 13.33 7.70
C VAL A 556 21.61 12.82 7.26
N ASP A 557 21.69 11.57 6.83
CA ASP A 557 22.87 10.99 6.20
C ASP A 557 22.84 11.22 4.70
N TYR A 558 23.19 12.45 4.34
CA TYR A 558 23.07 12.87 2.95
C TYR A 558 24.11 12.22 2.03
N SER A 559 25.23 11.76 2.58
CA SER A 559 26.28 11.10 1.78
C SER A 559 25.78 9.76 1.25
N ASP A 560 25.19 8.93 2.13
CA ASP A 560 24.65 7.62 1.76
C ASP A 560 23.36 7.78 0.95
N ALA A 561 22.51 8.76 1.30
CA ALA A 561 21.34 9.09 0.49
C ALA A 561 21.72 9.41 -0.96
N LEU A 562 22.75 10.22 -1.18
CA LEU A 562 23.29 10.56 -2.48
C LEU A 562 23.77 9.32 -3.24
N GLU A 563 24.43 8.39 -2.57
CA GLU A 563 24.92 7.15 -3.19
C GLU A 563 23.76 6.33 -3.73
N TRP A 564 22.74 6.06 -2.91
CA TRP A 564 21.62 5.21 -3.29
C TRP A 564 20.74 5.85 -4.35
N PHE A 565 20.38 7.12 -4.20
CA PHE A 565 19.65 7.82 -5.25
C PHE A 565 20.45 7.90 -6.56
N GLY A 566 21.78 8.10 -6.45
CA GLY A 566 22.67 8.14 -7.60
C GLY A 566 22.69 6.81 -8.35
N ARG A 567 22.79 5.68 -7.64
CA ARG A 567 22.70 4.35 -8.26
C ARG A 567 21.39 4.14 -8.99
N LEU A 568 20.26 4.54 -8.41
CA LEU A 568 18.98 4.44 -9.07
C LEU A 568 18.97 5.23 -10.40
N VAL A 569 19.45 6.46 -10.39
CA VAL A 569 19.51 7.33 -11.58
C VAL A 569 20.46 6.81 -12.65
N ASP A 570 21.59 6.25 -12.24
CA ASP A 570 22.63 5.80 -13.18
C ASP A 570 22.33 4.40 -13.74
N GLU A 571 21.78 3.48 -12.93
CA GLU A 571 21.51 2.09 -13.35
C GLU A 571 20.11 1.92 -13.96
N TYR A 572 19.13 2.71 -13.53
CA TYR A 572 17.73 2.59 -13.96
C TYR A 572 17.12 3.93 -14.38
N PRO A 573 17.70 4.65 -15.33
CA PRO A 573 17.27 6.00 -15.72
C PRO A 573 15.83 6.07 -16.24
N GLU A 574 15.32 4.98 -16.81
CA GLU A 574 13.95 4.89 -17.34
C GLU A 574 12.91 4.53 -16.27
N ASN A 575 13.32 4.24 -15.05
CA ASN A 575 12.39 3.92 -13.98
C ASN A 575 11.61 5.15 -13.54
N GLN A 576 10.33 4.99 -13.28
CA GLN A 576 9.43 6.09 -12.89
C GLN A 576 9.92 6.86 -11.65
N LYS A 577 10.59 6.19 -10.71
CA LYS A 577 11.17 6.82 -9.51
C LYS A 577 12.51 7.50 -9.76
N ALA A 578 13.19 7.23 -10.87
CA ALA A 578 14.48 7.82 -11.17
C ALA A 578 14.42 9.35 -11.28
N VAL A 579 13.31 9.88 -11.78
CA VAL A 579 13.09 11.34 -11.88
C VAL A 579 13.07 11.98 -10.49
N GLU A 580 12.33 11.38 -9.54
CA GLU A 580 12.26 11.86 -8.16
C GLU A 580 13.59 11.66 -7.44
N ALA A 581 14.20 10.49 -7.60
CA ALA A 581 15.52 10.18 -7.05
C ALA A 581 16.58 11.16 -7.52
N GLN A 582 16.53 11.58 -8.77
CA GLN A 582 17.46 12.56 -9.30
C GLN A 582 17.36 13.92 -8.62
N TYR A 583 16.13 14.35 -8.34
CA TYR A 583 15.90 15.57 -7.57
C TYR A 583 16.40 15.43 -6.12
N LEU A 584 16.08 14.28 -5.47
CA LEU A 584 16.50 14.01 -4.10
C LEU A 584 18.02 13.82 -3.99
N ALA A 585 18.66 13.20 -4.98
CA ALA A 585 20.12 13.10 -5.06
C ALA A 585 20.77 14.49 -5.16
N GLY A 586 20.17 15.39 -5.95
CA GLY A 586 20.60 16.78 -6.03
C GLY A 586 20.51 17.48 -4.66
N TRP A 587 19.41 17.30 -3.96
CA TRP A 587 19.21 17.85 -2.61
C TRP A 587 20.17 17.26 -1.58
N ALA A 588 20.36 15.94 -1.58
CA ALA A 588 21.31 15.27 -0.71
C ALA A 588 22.73 15.77 -0.97
N ALA A 589 23.12 15.88 -2.24
CA ALA A 589 24.42 16.42 -2.63
C ALA A 589 24.60 17.88 -2.17
N TYR A 590 23.55 18.70 -2.30
CA TYR A 590 23.57 20.09 -1.87
C TYR A 590 23.73 20.20 -0.35
N ALA A 591 22.95 19.43 0.40
CA ALA A 591 22.98 19.41 1.86
C ALA A 591 24.32 18.88 2.41
N ASP A 592 24.96 17.95 1.69
CA ASP A 592 26.27 17.37 2.04
C ASP A 592 27.43 18.27 1.57
N GLY A 593 27.16 19.45 1.00
CA GLY A 593 28.18 20.38 0.47
C GLY A 593 28.84 19.92 -0.83
N LYS A 594 28.37 18.83 -1.45
CA LYS A 594 28.88 18.31 -2.72
C LYS A 594 28.25 19.06 -3.91
N PHE A 595 28.43 20.37 -3.95
CA PHE A 595 27.72 21.26 -4.90
C PHE A 595 27.93 20.92 -6.38
N VAL A 596 29.07 20.33 -6.74
CA VAL A 596 29.32 19.86 -8.12
C VAL A 596 28.32 18.78 -8.50
N ARG A 597 28.14 17.80 -7.63
CA ARG A 597 27.18 16.72 -7.85
C ARG A 597 25.74 17.25 -7.81
N ALA A 598 25.46 18.17 -6.88
CA ALA A 598 24.16 18.83 -6.81
C ALA A 598 23.82 19.54 -8.14
N GLN A 599 24.75 20.36 -8.66
CA GLN A 599 24.61 21.01 -9.95
C GLN A 599 24.37 20.01 -11.09
N GLU A 600 25.10 18.90 -11.11
CA GLU A 600 24.93 17.84 -12.12
C GLU A 600 23.53 17.22 -12.08
N PHE A 601 23.07 16.80 -10.90
CA PHE A 601 21.76 16.16 -10.74
C PHE A 601 20.61 17.12 -11.06
N PHE A 602 20.63 18.34 -10.53
CA PHE A 602 19.60 19.34 -10.82
C PHE A 602 19.61 19.76 -12.29
N GLY A 603 20.79 19.83 -12.91
CA GLY A 603 20.92 20.14 -14.33
C GLY A 603 20.38 19.02 -15.24
N ARG A 604 20.52 17.75 -14.85
CA ARG A 604 19.88 16.65 -15.56
C ARG A 604 18.37 16.65 -15.33
N TYR A 605 17.93 16.89 -14.09
CA TYR A 605 16.53 16.93 -13.71
C TYR A 605 15.74 18.00 -14.49
N SER A 606 16.28 19.20 -14.60
CA SER A 606 15.63 20.31 -15.29
C SER A 606 15.50 20.14 -16.82
N ARG A 607 16.24 19.18 -17.42
CA ARG A 607 16.20 18.88 -18.85
C ARG A 607 15.31 17.70 -19.22
N GLN A 608 14.72 17.05 -18.23
CA GLN A 608 13.82 15.91 -18.48
C GLN A 608 12.47 16.39 -18.99
N ASP A 609 11.74 15.50 -19.64
CA ASP A 609 10.35 15.72 -20.04
C ASP A 609 9.42 15.54 -18.84
N ILE A 610 9.39 16.54 -17.99
CA ILE A 610 8.60 16.61 -16.74
C ILE A 610 7.75 17.88 -16.74
N PRO A 611 6.71 17.98 -15.92
CA PRO A 611 5.91 19.19 -15.81
C PRO A 611 6.76 20.43 -15.56
N ALA A 612 6.41 21.57 -16.20
CA ALA A 612 7.15 22.82 -16.14
C ALA A 612 7.52 23.23 -14.70
N VAL A 613 6.59 23.10 -13.76
CA VAL A 613 6.82 23.41 -12.33
C VAL A 613 8.00 22.61 -11.75
N LYS A 614 8.18 21.35 -12.15
CA LYS A 614 9.31 20.53 -11.71
C LYS A 614 10.61 20.91 -12.41
N GLN A 615 10.56 21.30 -13.69
CA GLN A 615 11.72 21.84 -14.41
C GLN A 615 12.22 23.11 -13.76
N GLU A 616 11.33 24.04 -13.44
CA GLU A 616 11.61 25.31 -12.77
C GLU A 616 12.26 25.08 -11.39
N GLN A 617 11.74 24.13 -10.62
CA GLN A 617 12.34 23.71 -9.35
C GLN A 617 13.78 23.21 -9.53
N GLY A 618 14.00 22.38 -10.55
CA GLY A 618 15.34 21.89 -10.90
C GLY A 618 16.29 23.02 -11.30
N LEU A 619 15.83 23.96 -12.11
CA LEU A 619 16.58 25.14 -12.51
C LEU A 619 16.96 26.05 -11.33
N PHE A 620 16.01 26.27 -10.41
CA PHE A 620 16.26 27.05 -9.21
C PHE A 620 17.35 26.43 -8.34
N MET A 621 17.27 25.12 -8.08
CA MET A 621 18.28 24.42 -7.30
C MET A 621 19.63 24.28 -8.01
N TYR A 622 19.61 24.17 -9.35
CA TYR A 622 20.83 24.25 -10.15
C TYR A 622 21.53 25.61 -9.97
N ALA A 623 20.77 26.71 -10.02
CA ALA A 623 21.29 28.05 -9.80
C ALA A 623 21.86 28.22 -8.40
N LYS A 624 21.16 27.72 -7.36
CA LYS A 624 21.67 27.74 -5.96
C LYS A 624 22.99 26.97 -5.84
N SER A 625 23.05 25.80 -6.48
CA SER A 625 24.27 25.00 -6.49
C SER A 625 25.43 25.68 -7.21
N SER A 626 25.12 26.37 -8.31
CA SER A 626 26.11 27.17 -9.07
C SER A 626 26.64 28.34 -8.25
N ALA A 627 25.75 29.05 -7.54
CA ALA A 627 26.15 30.14 -6.64
C ALA A 627 27.05 29.62 -5.50
N ALA A 628 26.71 28.48 -4.89
CA ALA A 628 27.52 27.84 -3.84
C ALA A 628 28.91 27.38 -4.35
N LEU A 629 29.02 27.03 -5.62
CA LEU A 629 30.30 26.73 -6.29
C LEU A 629 31.13 27.99 -6.68
N GLY A 630 30.61 29.21 -6.44
CA GLY A 630 31.23 30.43 -6.89
C GLY A 630 31.06 30.68 -8.39
N LYS A 631 30.25 29.90 -9.12
CA LYS A 631 29.91 30.12 -10.53
C LYS A 631 28.78 31.16 -10.64
N SER A 632 29.06 32.36 -10.16
CA SER A 632 28.06 33.38 -9.93
C SER A 632 27.37 33.85 -11.21
N GLU A 633 28.09 33.98 -12.31
CA GLU A 633 27.50 34.39 -13.60
C GLU A 633 26.56 33.32 -14.17
N ASP A 634 26.90 32.02 -14.03
CA ASP A 634 26.02 30.93 -14.42
C ASP A 634 24.74 30.94 -13.55
N ALA A 635 24.87 31.15 -12.25
CA ALA A 635 23.72 31.25 -11.34
C ALA A 635 22.82 32.44 -11.70
N LEU A 636 23.41 33.62 -11.94
CA LEU A 636 22.66 34.82 -12.37
C LEU A 636 21.87 34.57 -13.64
N MET A 637 22.50 33.93 -14.63
CA MET A 637 21.86 33.65 -15.92
C MET A 637 20.63 32.69 -15.71
N VAL A 638 20.78 31.67 -14.91
CA VAL A 638 19.68 30.70 -14.66
C VAL A 638 18.57 31.34 -13.84
N TYR A 639 18.88 32.09 -12.78
CA TYR A 639 17.86 32.84 -12.05
C TYR A 639 17.10 33.81 -12.97
N GLN A 640 17.81 34.49 -13.87
CA GLN A 640 17.18 35.38 -14.87
C GLN A 640 16.25 34.61 -15.81
N THR A 641 16.65 33.42 -16.23
CA THR A 641 15.82 32.55 -17.07
C THR A 641 14.51 32.23 -16.36
N ILE A 642 14.58 31.86 -15.07
CA ILE A 642 13.38 31.49 -14.28
C ILE A 642 12.37 32.64 -14.29
N TYR A 643 12.74 33.85 -13.84
CA TYR A 643 11.75 34.92 -13.71
C TYR A 643 11.43 35.66 -15.01
N LYS A 644 12.18 35.45 -16.09
CA LYS A 644 11.88 36.03 -17.43
C LYS A 644 11.02 35.09 -18.27
N GLU A 645 11.38 33.79 -18.31
CA GLU A 645 10.73 32.82 -19.18
C GLU A 645 9.57 32.10 -18.47
N TYR A 646 9.66 31.99 -17.12
CA TYR A 646 8.63 31.38 -16.28
C TYR A 646 8.09 32.34 -15.20
N PRO A 647 7.50 33.47 -15.62
CA PRO A 647 7.12 34.56 -14.70
C PRO A 647 6.02 34.15 -13.69
N ASP A 648 5.25 33.12 -14.00
CA ASP A 648 4.20 32.61 -13.15
C ASP A 648 4.67 31.40 -12.28
N SER A 649 5.97 31.10 -12.34
CA SER A 649 6.60 30.07 -11.52
C SER A 649 6.51 30.39 -10.03
N ALA A 650 6.28 29.36 -9.23
CA ALA A 650 6.38 29.48 -7.78
C ALA A 650 7.79 29.83 -7.27
N TYR A 651 8.80 29.77 -8.14
CA TYR A 651 10.20 30.10 -7.83
C TYR A 651 10.65 31.41 -8.44
N ALA A 652 9.77 32.15 -9.13
CA ALA A 652 10.16 33.35 -9.86
C ALA A 652 10.55 34.49 -8.94
N ASP A 653 9.84 34.71 -7.87
CA ASP A 653 10.14 35.70 -6.84
C ASP A 653 11.39 35.30 -6.04
N ASP A 654 11.52 34.03 -5.63
CA ASP A 654 12.73 33.48 -5.01
C ASP A 654 13.96 33.70 -5.92
N ALA A 655 13.82 33.36 -7.22
CA ALA A 655 14.89 33.53 -8.17
C ALA A 655 15.29 35.02 -8.37
N MET A 656 14.32 35.93 -8.37
CA MET A 656 14.62 37.38 -8.41
C MET A 656 15.32 37.84 -7.15
N TYR A 657 14.91 37.34 -5.99
CA TYR A 657 15.52 37.69 -4.71
C TYR A 657 16.96 37.22 -4.62
N GLU A 658 17.20 35.92 -4.92
CA GLU A 658 18.55 35.33 -4.93
C GLU A 658 19.46 35.99 -6.01
N ASN A 659 18.89 36.30 -7.17
CA ASN A 659 19.61 37.04 -8.23
C ASN A 659 20.06 38.41 -7.75
N ALA A 660 19.19 39.17 -7.08
CA ALA A 660 19.50 40.49 -6.53
C ALA A 660 20.60 40.39 -5.45
N GLY A 661 20.47 39.42 -4.54
CA GLY A 661 21.50 39.18 -3.51
C GLY A 661 22.86 38.87 -4.12
N LEU A 662 22.88 38.00 -5.13
CA LEU A 662 24.11 37.63 -5.81
C LEU A 662 24.72 38.79 -6.61
N LEU A 663 23.91 39.64 -7.27
CA LEU A 663 24.38 40.86 -7.93
C LEU A 663 25.04 41.81 -6.93
N HIS A 664 24.46 41.98 -5.76
CA HIS A 664 25.06 42.81 -4.71
C HIS A 664 26.43 42.27 -4.24
N MET A 665 26.51 40.96 -4.00
CA MET A 665 27.76 40.30 -3.61
C MET A 665 28.86 40.45 -4.67
N LEU A 666 28.50 40.51 -5.94
CA LEU A 666 29.43 40.74 -7.05
C LEU A 666 29.80 42.24 -7.28
N GLY A 667 29.36 43.15 -6.41
CA GLY A 667 29.58 44.57 -6.53
C GLY A 667 28.67 45.29 -7.55
N ARG A 668 27.72 44.58 -8.16
CA ARG A 668 26.70 45.11 -9.08
C ARG A 668 25.49 45.63 -8.33
N SER A 669 25.76 46.44 -7.31
CA SER A 669 24.78 46.84 -6.30
C SER A 669 23.59 47.61 -6.87
N MET A 670 23.78 48.43 -7.91
CA MET A 670 22.66 49.12 -8.55
C MET A 670 21.74 48.18 -9.33
N ASP A 671 22.30 47.16 -9.99
CA ASP A 671 21.48 46.10 -10.62
C ASP A 671 20.67 45.33 -9.58
N ALA A 672 21.25 45.13 -8.39
CA ALA A 672 20.54 44.50 -7.27
C ALA A 672 19.37 45.38 -6.79
N VAL A 673 19.61 46.69 -6.60
CA VAL A 673 18.55 47.67 -6.21
C VAL A 673 17.38 47.63 -7.19
N ASP A 674 17.67 47.64 -8.49
CA ASP A 674 16.64 47.57 -9.54
C ASP A 674 15.92 46.22 -9.57
N THR A 675 16.62 45.13 -9.26
CA THR A 675 16.03 43.79 -9.26
C THR A 675 15.12 43.58 -8.05
N TYR A 676 15.52 44.08 -6.87
CA TYR A 676 14.65 44.04 -5.68
C TYR A 676 13.38 44.90 -5.88
N LYS A 677 13.51 46.06 -6.50
CA LYS A 677 12.32 46.86 -6.83
C LYS A 677 11.40 46.15 -7.79
N ARG A 678 11.93 45.57 -8.86
CA ARG A 678 11.13 44.80 -9.83
C ARG A 678 10.46 43.58 -9.20
N LEU A 679 11.11 42.92 -8.23
CA LEU A 679 10.50 41.86 -7.46
C LEU A 679 9.23 42.33 -6.75
N ALA A 680 9.36 43.44 -6.00
CA ALA A 680 8.23 44.00 -5.26
C ALA A 680 7.10 44.52 -6.16
N ASP A 681 7.42 45.01 -7.33
CA ASP A 681 6.43 45.51 -8.27
C ASP A 681 5.72 44.38 -9.04
N ARG A 682 6.44 43.28 -9.32
CA ARG A 682 5.91 42.18 -10.11
C ARG A 682 5.21 41.13 -9.27
N TYR A 683 5.72 40.86 -8.07
CA TYR A 683 5.22 39.85 -7.18
C TYR A 683 4.78 40.43 -5.82
N PRO A 684 3.79 41.33 -5.79
CA PRO A 684 3.43 42.07 -4.56
C PRO A 684 2.88 41.18 -3.44
N ALA A 685 2.44 39.96 -3.78
CA ALA A 685 1.97 38.96 -2.81
C ALA A 685 3.08 38.03 -2.29
N SER A 686 4.31 38.18 -2.79
CA SER A 686 5.44 37.37 -2.33
C SER A 686 5.80 37.69 -0.87
N PRO A 687 6.08 36.68 -0.05
CA PRO A 687 6.59 36.90 1.32
C PRO A 687 7.96 37.58 1.32
N LEU A 688 8.69 37.56 0.20
CA LEU A 688 10.01 38.18 0.05
C LEU A 688 9.94 39.67 -0.23
N CYS A 689 8.76 40.23 -0.53
CA CYS A 689 8.62 41.63 -0.89
C CYS A 689 9.05 42.59 0.23
N GLU A 690 8.69 42.30 1.46
CA GLU A 690 9.08 43.09 2.63
C GLU A 690 10.59 43.15 2.72
N GLU A 691 11.25 41.99 2.75
CA GLU A 691 12.70 41.89 2.84
C GLU A 691 13.40 42.54 1.61
N ALA A 692 12.88 42.34 0.40
CA ALA A 692 13.44 42.89 -0.82
C ALA A 692 13.44 44.43 -0.82
N LEU A 693 12.34 45.07 -0.40
CA LEU A 693 12.26 46.51 -0.30
C LEU A 693 13.17 47.08 0.79
N TYR A 694 13.26 46.37 1.90
CA TYR A 694 14.18 46.73 2.96
C TYR A 694 15.64 46.63 2.46
N ARG A 695 16.02 45.49 1.86
CA ARG A 695 17.38 45.27 1.30
C ARG A 695 17.76 46.35 0.25
N ARG A 696 16.75 46.72 -0.54
CA ARG A 696 16.94 47.83 -1.51
C ARG A 696 17.34 49.11 -0.79
N GLY A 697 16.69 49.49 0.30
CA GLY A 697 17.02 50.64 1.12
C GLY A 697 18.42 50.54 1.75
N ASP A 698 18.74 49.37 2.31
CA ASP A 698 20.03 49.09 2.91
C ASP A 698 21.19 49.23 1.93
N ILE A 699 21.06 48.63 0.73
CA ILE A 699 22.07 48.73 -0.33
C ILE A 699 22.26 50.21 -0.78
N LEU A 700 21.18 50.96 -0.94
CA LEU A 700 21.24 52.37 -1.30
C LEU A 700 21.92 53.21 -0.22
N TYR A 701 21.66 52.88 1.04
CA TYR A 701 22.31 53.52 2.17
C TYR A 701 23.81 53.26 2.19
N GLN A 702 24.22 52.01 1.97
CA GLN A 702 25.61 51.59 1.87
C GLN A 702 26.35 52.29 0.68
N LEU A 703 25.63 52.55 -0.41
CA LEU A 703 26.13 53.29 -1.57
C LEU A 703 26.14 54.82 -1.38
N GLU A 704 25.86 55.29 -0.17
CA GLU A 704 25.76 56.70 0.18
C GLU A 704 24.71 57.48 -0.62
N LYS A 705 23.73 56.75 -1.22
CA LYS A 705 22.60 57.36 -1.96
C LYS A 705 21.44 57.60 -0.99
N TYR A 706 21.65 58.54 -0.06
CA TYR A 706 20.83 58.73 1.11
C TYR A 706 19.38 59.14 0.79
N GLU A 707 19.15 60.01 -0.14
CA GLU A 707 17.82 60.40 -0.59
C GLU A 707 17.05 59.17 -1.14
N GLN A 708 17.73 58.39 -2.02
CA GLN A 708 17.11 57.16 -2.58
C GLN A 708 16.90 56.09 -1.53
N ALA A 709 17.79 55.96 -0.56
CA ALA A 709 17.65 55.04 0.56
C ALA A 709 16.44 55.42 1.42
N ARG A 710 16.31 56.71 1.76
CA ARG A 710 15.14 57.23 2.48
C ARG A 710 13.84 56.89 1.75
N ASP A 711 13.79 57.15 0.43
CA ASP A 711 12.61 56.86 -0.38
C ASP A 711 12.32 55.36 -0.46
N ALA A 712 13.33 54.53 -0.49
CA ALA A 712 13.19 53.05 -0.48
C ALA A 712 12.64 52.55 0.85
N TYR A 713 13.15 53.01 2.00
CA TYR A 713 12.63 52.68 3.31
C TYR A 713 11.21 53.19 3.49
N TYR A 714 10.91 54.34 2.91
CA TYR A 714 9.58 54.88 2.87
C TYR A 714 8.61 53.98 2.08
N GLU A 715 8.99 53.60 0.87
CA GLU A 715 8.22 52.63 0.05
C GLU A 715 7.96 51.32 0.83
N HIS A 716 8.99 50.81 1.53
CA HIS A 716 8.86 49.62 2.38
C HIS A 716 7.75 49.77 3.43
N ARG A 717 7.81 50.84 4.25
CA ARG A 717 6.85 51.09 5.31
C ARG A 717 5.43 51.33 4.78
N THR A 718 5.33 51.90 3.61
CA THR A 718 4.03 52.21 2.98
C THR A 718 3.35 50.95 2.51
N ARG A 719 4.15 50.04 1.92
CA ARG A 719 3.61 48.75 1.44
C ARG A 719 3.41 47.74 2.56
N PHE A 720 4.20 47.82 3.62
CA PHE A 720 4.18 46.88 4.75
C PHE A 720 4.07 47.63 6.09
N PRO A 721 2.93 48.31 6.38
CA PRO A 721 2.79 49.09 7.59
C PRO A 721 2.78 48.29 8.90
N GLY A 722 2.42 47.00 8.84
CA GLY A 722 2.50 46.03 9.91
C GLY A 722 3.62 45.03 9.78
N GLY A 723 4.57 45.25 8.91
CA GLY A 723 5.66 44.33 8.62
C GLY A 723 6.67 44.18 9.75
N SER A 724 7.41 43.11 9.73
CA SER A 724 8.41 42.78 10.74
C SER A 724 9.64 43.68 10.72
N LEU A 725 9.89 44.36 9.59
CA LEU A 725 11.05 45.24 9.39
C LEU A 725 10.70 46.75 9.44
N VAL A 726 9.49 47.08 9.85
CA VAL A 726 9.04 48.51 9.91
C VAL A 726 9.87 49.33 10.89
N ASP A 727 10.17 48.81 12.05
CA ASP A 727 11.00 49.48 13.05
C ASP A 727 12.43 49.71 12.57
N VAL A 728 13.04 48.70 11.91
CA VAL A 728 14.35 48.80 11.28
C VAL A 728 14.34 49.84 10.16
N SER A 729 13.29 49.83 9.34
CA SER A 729 13.10 50.84 8.30
C SER A 729 12.83 52.25 8.80
N LEU A 730 12.21 52.40 9.94
CA LEU A 730 12.03 53.68 10.63
C LEU A 730 13.37 54.21 11.10
N PHE A 731 14.18 53.34 11.74
CA PHE A 731 15.50 53.71 12.21
C PHE A 731 16.45 54.16 11.06
N TRP A 732 16.66 53.25 10.11
CA TRP A 732 17.57 53.53 8.98
C TRP A 732 17.03 54.55 8.00
N GLY A 733 15.69 54.62 7.86
CA GLY A 733 15.06 55.71 7.11
C GLY A 733 15.30 57.05 7.74
N GLY A 734 15.29 57.16 9.11
CA GLY A 734 15.69 58.34 9.85
C GLY A 734 17.16 58.67 9.67
N MET A 735 18.03 57.66 9.74
CA MET A 735 19.45 57.85 9.47
C MET A 735 19.70 58.35 8.06
N ALA A 736 19.02 57.79 7.04
CA ALA A 736 19.10 58.21 5.65
C ALA A 736 18.59 59.66 5.48
N ALA A 737 17.48 60.02 6.11
CA ALA A 737 16.95 61.36 6.11
C ALA A 737 17.95 62.38 6.70
N LEU A 738 18.55 62.03 7.85
CA LEU A 738 19.56 62.87 8.50
C LEU A 738 20.81 63.06 7.60
N LYS A 739 21.27 61.97 6.96
CA LYS A 739 22.39 62.04 6.02
C LYS A 739 22.07 62.79 4.72
N ALA A 740 20.81 62.87 4.37
CA ALA A 740 20.29 63.65 3.24
C ALA A 740 20.01 65.12 3.57
N ASP A 741 20.47 65.60 4.76
CA ASP A 741 20.28 66.94 5.25
C ASP A 741 18.79 67.29 5.58
N GLU A 742 18.02 66.30 5.99
CA GLU A 742 16.60 66.39 6.36
C GLU A 742 16.37 66.09 7.83
N PRO A 743 16.86 66.94 8.75
CA PRO A 743 16.83 66.57 10.19
C PRO A 743 15.41 66.40 10.77
N TYR A 744 14.44 67.17 10.31
CA TYR A 744 13.05 67.02 10.78
C TYR A 744 12.39 65.78 10.23
N GLY A 745 12.81 65.35 9.04
CA GLY A 745 12.42 64.07 8.49
C GLY A 745 12.92 62.90 9.33
N ALA A 746 14.15 62.98 9.81
CA ALA A 746 14.72 61.98 10.73
C ALA A 746 13.94 61.95 12.07
N ILE A 747 13.69 63.16 12.61
CA ILE A 747 12.91 63.28 13.89
C ILE A 747 11.56 62.59 13.76
N LEU A 748 10.79 62.88 12.75
CA LEU A 748 9.45 62.29 12.58
C LEU A 748 9.46 60.75 12.53
N LEU A 749 10.47 60.19 11.87
CA LEU A 749 10.63 58.76 11.74
C LEU A 749 11.01 58.10 13.09
N TRP A 750 11.97 58.72 13.74
CA TRP A 750 12.44 58.25 15.05
C TRP A 750 11.41 58.46 16.18
N GLU A 751 10.64 59.50 16.14
CA GLU A 751 9.51 59.72 17.06
C GLU A 751 8.48 58.60 16.89
N LYS A 752 8.13 58.28 15.65
CA LYS A 752 7.22 57.21 15.35
C LYS A 752 7.75 55.86 15.88
N LEU A 753 9.04 55.56 15.66
CA LEU A 753 9.66 54.36 16.25
C LEU A 753 9.60 54.40 17.77
N ALA A 754 9.98 55.53 18.38
CA ALA A 754 9.99 55.67 19.84
C ALA A 754 8.62 55.53 20.49
N ASP A 755 7.56 55.92 19.78
CA ASP A 755 6.20 55.87 20.33
C ASP A 755 5.49 54.56 20.04
N GLU A 756 5.62 54.03 18.84
CA GLU A 756 4.88 52.86 18.38
C GLU A 756 5.66 51.55 18.56
N HIS A 757 7.01 51.58 18.53
CA HIS A 757 7.84 50.39 18.51
C HIS A 757 8.82 50.26 19.70
N LYS A 758 8.34 50.41 20.91
CA LYS A 758 9.16 50.41 22.15
C LYS A 758 9.92 49.13 22.41
N ASN A 759 9.48 48.01 21.78
CA ASN A 759 10.16 46.71 21.87
C ASN A 759 11.22 46.50 20.79
N SER A 760 11.40 47.42 19.87
CA SER A 760 12.42 47.36 18.85
C SER A 760 13.82 47.32 19.45
N SER A 761 14.71 46.56 18.83
CA SER A 761 16.16 46.58 19.13
C SER A 761 16.78 47.95 18.93
N PHE A 762 16.18 48.79 18.08
CA PHE A 762 16.62 50.14 17.80
C PHE A 762 16.02 51.19 18.69
N TYR A 763 15.15 50.82 19.64
CA TYR A 763 14.49 51.81 20.51
C TYR A 763 15.48 52.62 21.36
N ALA A 764 16.52 51.99 21.87
CA ALA A 764 17.56 52.65 22.67
C ALA A 764 18.34 53.67 21.79
N ASP A 765 18.80 53.24 20.65
CA ASP A 765 19.57 54.08 19.70
C ASP A 765 18.69 55.24 19.22
N THR A 766 17.42 54.97 18.88
CA THR A 766 16.47 55.99 18.46
C THR A 766 16.28 57.10 19.50
N LEU A 767 16.18 56.76 20.78
CA LEU A 767 16.06 57.75 21.83
C LEU A 767 17.31 58.63 21.97
N LEU A 768 18.51 58.03 21.75
CA LEU A 768 19.75 58.77 21.78
C LEU A 768 19.90 59.64 20.55
N GLU A 769 19.58 59.13 19.35
CA GLU A 769 19.65 59.91 18.12
C GLU A 769 18.67 61.10 18.14
N LEU A 770 17.41 60.87 18.58
CA LEU A 770 16.44 61.93 18.82
C LEU A 770 16.95 62.99 19.80
N ALA A 771 17.47 62.54 20.94
CA ALA A 771 17.96 63.44 21.94
C ALA A 771 19.16 64.28 21.47
N GLN A 772 20.05 63.65 20.70
CA GLN A 772 21.18 64.30 20.12
C GLN A 772 20.76 65.31 19.04
N LEU A 773 19.91 64.90 18.11
CA LEU A 773 19.45 65.70 17.02
C LEU A 773 18.67 66.95 17.51
N HIS A 774 17.75 66.77 18.48
CA HIS A 774 17.08 67.89 19.13
C HIS A 774 18.05 68.82 19.81
N ALA A 775 19.12 68.31 20.42
CA ALA A 775 20.14 69.16 21.03
C ALA A 775 20.93 69.98 19.97
N GLU A 776 21.26 69.34 18.84
CA GLU A 776 21.94 70.03 17.73
C GLU A 776 21.04 71.10 17.06
N LEU A 777 19.74 70.87 17.04
CA LEU A 777 18.76 71.85 16.53
C LEU A 777 18.41 72.92 17.54
N GLY A 778 19.00 72.88 18.76
CA GLY A 778 18.71 73.83 19.81
C GLY A 778 17.41 73.60 20.59
N GLU A 779 16.74 72.52 20.34
CA GLU A 779 15.48 72.10 20.96
C GLU A 779 15.77 71.34 22.28
N PHE A 780 16.43 72.04 23.22
CA PHE A 780 17.04 71.42 24.39
C PHE A 780 16.06 70.74 25.34
N GLN A 781 14.83 71.20 25.42
CA GLN A 781 13.81 70.58 26.28
C GLN A 781 13.40 69.23 25.74
N SER A 782 13.23 69.11 24.40
CA SER A 782 12.99 67.83 23.75
C SER A 782 14.18 66.91 23.92
N ALA A 783 15.38 67.38 23.74
CA ALA A 783 16.61 66.61 23.98
C ALA A 783 16.67 66.06 25.42
N VAL A 784 16.36 66.90 26.42
CA VAL A 784 16.32 66.45 27.82
C VAL A 784 15.24 65.40 28.04
N SER A 785 14.09 65.57 27.37
CA SER A 785 12.98 64.58 27.44
C SER A 785 13.42 63.20 26.91
N TYR A 786 14.01 63.14 25.71
CA TYR A 786 14.45 61.90 25.07
C TYR A 786 15.62 61.27 25.81
N TYR A 787 16.62 62.00 26.26
CA TYR A 787 17.64 61.47 27.15
C TYR A 787 17.06 60.95 28.49
N SER A 788 16.08 61.61 29.02
CA SER A 788 15.41 61.14 30.26
C SER A 788 14.59 59.88 30.01
N ARG A 789 13.92 59.75 28.87
CA ARG A 789 13.24 58.53 28.45
C ARG A 789 14.24 57.38 28.30
N TYR A 790 15.40 57.63 27.68
CA TYR A 790 16.48 56.66 27.54
C TYR A 790 16.98 56.17 28.89
N ILE A 791 17.33 57.09 29.78
CA ILE A 791 17.84 56.79 31.15
C ILE A 791 16.82 55.96 31.91
N SER A 792 15.53 56.27 31.78
CA SER A 792 14.46 55.55 32.44
C SER A 792 14.25 54.13 31.88
N ALA A 793 14.36 53.98 30.59
CA ALA A 793 14.17 52.70 29.89
C ALA A 793 15.41 51.79 30.01
N PHE A 794 16.61 52.36 30.04
CA PHE A 794 17.89 51.65 29.97
C PHE A 794 18.89 52.10 31.05
N PRO A 795 18.54 52.08 32.33
CA PRO A 795 19.35 52.67 33.42
C PRO A 795 20.76 52.03 33.59
N GLU A 796 20.88 50.78 33.21
CA GLU A 796 22.10 49.95 33.34
C GLU A 796 23.00 49.97 32.11
N GLN A 797 22.56 50.54 30.99
CA GLN A 797 23.38 50.62 29.79
C GLN A 797 24.51 51.62 29.92
N LYS A 798 25.63 51.36 29.27
CA LYS A 798 26.86 52.19 29.35
C LYS A 798 26.60 53.65 29.02
N ASP A 799 25.72 53.92 28.07
CA ASP A 799 25.43 55.26 27.57
C ASP A 799 24.48 56.04 28.51
N ALA A 800 23.88 55.36 29.52
CA ALA A 800 22.98 56.01 30.47
C ALA A 800 23.70 57.06 31.31
N GLU A 801 24.97 56.81 31.67
CA GLU A 801 25.77 57.79 32.42
C GLU A 801 26.10 59.02 31.54
N THR A 802 26.44 58.80 30.30
CA THR A 802 26.68 59.87 29.31
C THR A 802 25.42 60.70 29.08
N ALA A 803 24.26 60.03 29.00
CA ALA A 803 22.99 60.68 28.85
C ALA A 803 22.64 61.54 30.08
N ARG A 804 22.91 61.03 31.32
CA ARG A 804 22.76 61.84 32.55
C ARG A 804 23.62 63.12 32.54
N GLN A 805 24.85 62.99 32.13
CA GLN A 805 25.77 64.17 32.00
C GLN A 805 25.27 65.13 30.97
N LYS A 806 24.77 64.65 29.80
CA LYS A 806 24.16 65.49 28.76
C LYS A 806 22.91 66.23 29.28
N VAL A 807 22.02 65.53 30.00
CA VAL A 807 20.84 66.11 30.64
C VAL A 807 21.23 67.23 31.62
N GLU A 808 22.23 66.99 32.46
CA GLU A 808 22.67 68.01 33.37
C GLU A 808 23.29 69.22 32.64
N THR A 809 23.98 68.99 31.55
CA THR A 809 24.57 70.06 30.73
C THR A 809 23.48 70.83 30.05
N LEU A 810 22.51 70.17 29.44
CA LEU A 810 21.39 70.82 28.76
C LEU A 810 20.50 71.61 29.73
N LYS A 811 20.25 71.08 30.95
CA LYS A 811 19.54 71.84 31.99
C LYS A 811 20.25 73.11 32.39
N ARG A 812 21.58 73.11 32.43
CA ARG A 812 22.36 74.36 32.68
C ARG A 812 22.23 75.33 31.51
N VAL A 813 22.22 74.84 30.25
CA VAL A 813 21.99 75.64 29.08
C VAL A 813 20.61 76.26 29.11
N ILE A 814 19.61 75.46 29.41
CA ILE A 814 18.19 75.90 29.59
C ILE A 814 18.14 77.01 30.70
N GLY A 815 18.82 76.75 31.83
CA GLY A 815 18.94 77.76 32.87
C GLY A 815 19.62 79.02 32.45
N GLY A 816 20.62 78.93 31.57
CA GLY A 816 21.24 80.07 30.90
C GLY A 816 20.39 80.76 29.85
N GLN A 817 19.43 80.01 29.30
CA GLN A 817 18.46 80.51 28.32
C GLN A 817 17.44 81.47 28.98
N SER A 818 17.23 81.45 30.27
CA SER A 818 16.42 82.40 31.01
C SER A 818 17.03 83.83 30.90
N GLN A 819 18.35 83.85 30.73
CA GLN A 819 19.01 85.09 30.44
C GLN A 819 18.80 85.45 28.94
N ARG A 820 18.82 84.53 28.07
CA ARG A 820 18.55 84.73 26.60
C ARG A 820 17.11 85.18 26.40
N GLU A 821 16.17 84.59 27.12
CA GLU A 821 14.76 84.99 27.11
C GLU A 821 14.64 86.48 27.45
N ALA A 822 15.27 86.92 28.54
CA ALA A 822 15.24 88.30 28.95
C ALA A 822 15.90 89.26 27.88
N GLU A 823 17.02 88.81 27.25
CA GLU A 823 17.64 89.57 26.18
C GLU A 823 16.72 89.67 24.95
N LEU A 824 16.10 88.57 24.54
CA LEU A 824 15.18 88.59 23.41
C LEU A 824 13.92 89.42 23.67
N SER A 825 13.35 89.29 24.92
CA SER A 825 12.21 90.10 25.33
C SER A 825 12.54 91.61 25.21
N VAL A 826 13.75 92.00 25.64
CA VAL A 826 14.20 93.41 25.43
C VAL A 826 14.31 93.76 23.95
N VAL A 827 14.78 92.88 23.09
CA VAL A 827 14.88 93.12 21.64
C VAL A 827 13.48 93.29 21.05
N VAL A 828 12.52 92.46 21.47
CA VAL A 828 11.11 92.59 21.02
C VAL A 828 10.50 93.88 21.51
N GLU A 829 10.73 94.31 22.76
CA GLU A 829 10.19 95.57 23.34
C GLU A 829 10.84 96.82 22.67
N GLU A 830 12.16 96.80 22.46
CA GLU A 830 12.86 98.00 21.92
C GLU A 830 12.75 98.07 20.40
N LYS A 831 12.84 97.00 19.66
CA LYS A 831 12.82 96.97 18.22
C LYS A 831 11.46 96.78 17.56
N GLY A 832 10.51 96.23 18.33
CA GLY A 832 9.15 95.91 17.90
C GLY A 832 9.10 94.91 16.74
N LEU A 833 7.93 94.28 16.52
CA LEU A 833 7.74 93.29 15.44
C LEU A 833 7.76 93.93 14.02
N SER A 834 7.79 95.22 13.92
CA SER A 834 7.97 95.92 12.66
C SER A 834 9.40 95.75 12.05
N SER A 835 10.39 95.36 12.91
CA SER A 835 11.77 95.10 12.48
C SER A 835 11.98 93.61 12.25
N ALA A 836 12.86 93.22 11.34
CA ALA A 836 13.27 91.87 11.10
C ALA A 836 13.90 91.19 12.35
N GLU A 837 14.69 92.01 13.11
CA GLU A 837 15.35 91.56 14.34
C GLU A 837 14.32 91.30 15.46
N GLY A 838 13.28 92.06 15.56
CA GLY A 838 12.20 91.82 16.51
C GLY A 838 11.31 90.57 16.19
N ARG A 839 11.05 90.44 14.89
CA ARG A 839 10.35 89.24 14.43
C ARG A 839 11.15 87.94 14.69
N ALA A 840 12.45 87.98 14.37
CA ALA A 840 13.33 86.84 14.66
C ALA A 840 13.41 86.55 16.16
N ALA A 841 13.51 87.56 17.00
CA ALA A 841 13.49 87.43 18.49
C ALA A 841 12.19 86.87 18.97
N ALA A 842 11.03 87.33 18.45
CA ALA A 842 9.70 86.83 18.83
C ALA A 842 9.44 85.39 18.37
N LEU A 843 9.95 84.96 17.19
CA LEU A 843 9.96 83.56 16.79
C LEU A 843 10.80 82.71 17.76
N GLU A 844 11.99 83.19 18.05
CA GLU A 844 12.88 82.48 19.00
C GLU A 844 12.23 82.40 20.39
N LEU A 845 11.60 83.43 20.90
CA LEU A 845 10.84 83.37 22.12
C LEU A 845 9.65 82.44 22.04
N SER A 846 8.92 82.47 20.95
CA SER A 846 7.77 81.55 20.76
C SER A 846 8.19 80.13 20.74
N ARG A 847 9.32 79.78 20.10
CA ARG A 847 9.89 78.43 20.21
C ARG A 847 10.26 78.09 21.66
N MET A 848 10.95 78.95 22.36
CA MET A 848 11.33 78.81 23.74
C MET A 848 10.11 78.55 24.60
N TYR A 849 9.01 79.33 24.42
CA TYR A 849 7.82 79.16 25.18
C TYR A 849 6.96 77.94 24.85
N LEU A 850 7.04 77.43 23.62
CA LEU A 850 6.35 76.24 23.22
C LEU A 850 7.09 74.96 23.67
N TYR A 851 8.42 74.95 23.63
CA TYR A 851 9.17 73.72 23.86
C TYR A 851 9.98 73.72 25.15
N GLN A 852 10.32 74.89 25.68
CA GLN A 852 11.17 74.98 26.90
C GLN A 852 10.41 75.52 28.12
N TYR A 853 9.49 76.40 27.95
CA TYR A 853 8.71 77.02 28.99
C TYR A 853 7.21 76.85 28.72
N THR A 854 6.75 75.63 28.83
CA THR A 854 5.39 75.29 28.43
C THR A 854 4.30 76.00 29.22
N GLU A 855 4.62 76.53 30.41
CA GLU A 855 3.79 77.41 31.21
C GLU A 855 3.56 78.82 30.63
N LYS A 856 4.42 79.16 29.60
CA LYS A 856 4.32 80.42 28.87
C LYS A 856 3.79 80.22 27.44
N SER A 857 3.17 79.10 27.16
CA SER A 857 2.64 78.75 25.81
C SER A 857 1.62 79.81 25.33
N ASP A 858 0.82 80.39 26.20
CA ASP A 858 -0.11 81.51 25.84
C ASP A 858 0.64 82.75 25.39
N GLN A 859 1.84 83.04 25.94
CA GLN A 859 2.67 84.11 25.43
C GLN A 859 3.27 83.82 24.06
N ALA A 860 3.63 82.55 23.78
CA ALA A 860 3.99 82.16 22.44
C ALA A 860 2.83 82.43 21.48
N TYR A 861 1.59 82.00 21.85
CA TYR A 861 0.44 82.28 20.99
C TYR A 861 0.26 83.79 20.68
N ASN A 862 0.46 84.71 21.62
CA ASN A 862 0.37 86.12 21.39
C ASN A 862 1.43 86.58 20.37
N TYR A 863 2.71 86.22 20.55
CA TYR A 863 3.78 86.52 19.61
C TYR A 863 3.52 86.01 18.23
N LEU A 864 3.13 84.74 18.13
CA LEU A 864 2.82 84.06 16.92
C LEU A 864 1.64 84.74 16.19
N SER A 865 0.58 85.07 16.91
CA SER A 865 -0.58 85.82 16.38
C SER A 865 -0.21 87.14 15.74
N GLU A 866 0.61 87.91 16.49
CA GLU A 866 1.11 89.22 15.99
C GLU A 866 2.09 89.10 14.83
N LEU A 867 2.95 88.06 14.82
CA LEU A 867 3.91 87.78 13.72
C LEU A 867 3.19 87.45 12.40
N ILE A 868 2.05 86.79 12.47
CA ILE A 868 1.24 86.46 11.30
C ILE A 868 0.73 87.71 10.58
N ASP A 869 0.47 88.79 11.28
CA ASP A 869 0.08 90.08 10.71
C ASP A 869 1.15 90.72 9.82
N TYR A 870 2.42 90.30 9.95
CA TYR A 870 3.54 90.76 9.10
C TYR A 870 3.81 89.83 7.89
N SER A 871 2.88 88.96 7.52
CA SER A 871 3.01 87.90 6.44
C SER A 871 3.35 88.52 5.08
N GLU A 872 2.96 89.71 4.76
CA GLU A 872 3.34 90.51 3.54
C GLU A 872 4.78 90.96 3.59
N GLN A 873 5.32 91.26 4.72
CA GLN A 873 6.66 91.86 4.90
C GLN A 873 7.72 90.75 5.13
N ASP A 874 7.36 89.62 5.76
CA ASP A 874 8.26 88.57 6.07
C ASP A 874 7.45 87.22 5.98
N PRO A 875 7.27 86.73 4.74
CA PRO A 875 6.51 85.50 4.56
C PRO A 875 7.14 84.28 5.24
N GLY A 876 8.45 84.21 5.37
CA GLY A 876 9.19 83.17 6.02
C GLY A 876 8.89 83.10 7.51
N ALA A 877 8.98 84.26 8.20
CA ALA A 877 8.63 84.32 9.62
C ALA A 877 7.15 84.06 9.88
N ALA A 878 6.26 84.45 8.97
CA ALA A 878 4.84 84.14 9.10
C ALA A 878 4.54 82.66 8.88
N ALA A 879 5.23 82.00 7.92
CA ALA A 879 5.06 80.55 7.71
C ALA A 879 5.48 79.74 8.94
N GLU A 880 6.60 80.08 9.52
CA GLU A 880 7.10 79.48 10.73
C GLU A 880 6.18 79.76 11.90
N ALA A 881 5.64 81.01 12.00
CA ALA A 881 4.67 81.37 13.02
C ALA A 881 3.40 80.54 12.92
N TYR A 882 2.86 80.32 11.69
CA TYR A 882 1.74 79.41 11.47
C TYR A 882 2.06 78.00 11.83
N TYR A 883 3.24 77.49 11.55
CA TYR A 883 3.65 76.17 11.92
C TYR A 883 3.71 76.03 13.44
N LEU A 884 4.35 76.92 14.13
CA LEU A 884 4.41 76.94 15.59
C LEU A 884 3.03 77.16 16.24
N MET A 885 2.16 77.90 15.61
CA MET A 885 0.76 78.02 16.03
C MET A 885 0.04 76.72 15.88
N GLY A 886 0.31 75.90 14.87
CA GLY A 886 -0.19 74.53 14.74
C GLY A 886 0.30 73.61 15.88
N GLU A 887 1.59 73.72 16.27
CA GLU A 887 2.13 73.01 17.43
C GLU A 887 1.48 73.45 18.74
N TYR A 888 1.21 74.79 18.90
CA TYR A 888 0.47 75.31 20.04
C TYR A 888 -0.90 74.64 20.15
N TYR A 889 -1.71 74.67 19.10
CA TYR A 889 -3.05 74.06 19.07
C TYR A 889 -3.03 72.53 19.21
N THR A 890 -2.00 71.89 18.68
CA THR A 890 -1.84 70.43 18.93
C THR A 890 -1.67 70.11 20.42
N LYS A 891 -0.90 70.96 21.13
CA LYS A 891 -0.70 70.80 22.55
C LYS A 891 -1.96 71.17 23.41
N GLN A 892 -2.76 72.04 22.88
CA GLN A 892 -4.03 72.40 23.50
C GLN A 892 -5.16 71.40 23.22
N HIS A 893 -4.86 70.35 22.42
CA HIS A 893 -5.87 69.37 21.98
C HIS A 893 -6.98 69.96 21.11
N GLU A 894 -6.67 70.98 20.34
CA GLU A 894 -7.58 71.68 19.41
C GLU A 894 -7.22 71.32 17.96
N PRO A 895 -7.64 70.19 17.47
CA PRO A 895 -7.17 69.63 16.22
C PRO A 895 -7.66 70.42 14.97
N GLU A 896 -8.78 71.08 15.05
CA GLU A 896 -9.31 71.90 13.94
C GLU A 896 -8.46 73.12 13.73
N GLU A 897 -8.13 73.80 14.78
CA GLU A 897 -7.28 75.02 14.78
C GLU A 897 -5.83 74.62 14.42
N ALA A 898 -5.36 73.47 14.89
CA ALA A 898 -4.06 72.96 14.53
C ALA A 898 -3.99 72.69 13.01
N ALA A 899 -5.00 71.97 12.45
CA ALA A 899 -5.06 71.73 11.01
C ALA A 899 -5.06 73.00 10.17
N ASN A 900 -5.85 73.97 10.57
CA ASN A 900 -5.92 75.28 9.91
C ASN A 900 -4.59 76.03 9.95
N SER A 901 -3.91 75.99 11.07
CA SER A 901 -2.62 76.67 11.26
C SER A 901 -1.53 75.99 10.44
N TYR A 902 -1.39 74.69 10.46
CA TYR A 902 -0.45 73.98 9.62
C TYR A 902 -0.74 74.14 8.11
N ALA A 903 -2.01 74.19 7.70
CA ALA A 903 -2.40 74.40 6.34
C ALA A 903 -2.00 75.80 5.86
N ARG A 904 -2.14 76.80 6.75
CA ARG A 904 -1.67 78.18 6.46
C ARG A 904 -0.16 78.28 6.39
N ALA A 905 0.56 77.55 7.27
CA ALA A 905 2.02 77.42 7.20
C ALA A 905 2.46 76.88 5.83
N ALA A 906 1.81 75.87 5.35
CA ALA A 906 2.07 75.28 4.04
C ALA A 906 1.75 76.25 2.87
N VAL A 907 0.88 77.21 3.03
CA VAL A 907 0.57 78.18 2.03
C VAL A 907 1.56 79.37 2.08
N ALA A 908 1.99 79.76 3.25
CA ALA A 908 2.88 80.92 3.48
C ALA A 908 4.35 80.61 3.25
N GLY A 909 4.74 79.31 3.38
CA GLY A 909 6.14 78.87 3.41
C GLY A 909 6.84 78.68 2.05
N SER A 910 6.59 79.61 1.15
CA SER A 910 7.27 79.62 -0.19
C SER A 910 8.76 79.74 -0.03
N GLY A 911 9.52 78.69 -0.24
CA GLY A 911 10.98 78.60 -0.25
C GLY A 911 11.64 77.58 0.70
N ASP A 912 10.86 76.99 1.57
CA ASP A 912 11.29 75.86 2.42
C ASP A 912 10.38 74.68 2.15
N ASP A 913 10.79 73.80 1.21
CA ASP A 913 10.02 72.63 0.77
C ASP A 913 9.77 71.61 1.91
N ASP A 914 10.71 71.54 2.84
CA ASP A 914 10.53 70.64 4.02
C ASP A 914 9.50 71.16 4.97
N LEU A 915 9.54 72.47 5.30
CA LEU A 915 8.53 73.08 6.18
C LEU A 915 7.13 72.96 5.55
N VAL A 916 7.00 73.17 4.23
CA VAL A 916 5.73 73.05 3.52
C VAL A 916 5.21 71.61 3.56
N ALA A 917 6.04 70.63 3.16
CA ALA A 917 5.63 69.25 3.12
C ALA A 917 5.28 68.69 4.50
N ARG A 918 6.06 69.03 5.53
CA ARG A 918 5.82 68.64 6.91
C ARG A 918 4.56 69.32 7.44
N SER A 919 4.34 70.58 7.12
CA SER A 919 3.13 71.31 7.50
C SER A 919 1.89 70.69 6.87
N LEU A 920 1.93 70.25 5.60
CA LEU A 920 0.82 69.57 4.94
C LEU A 920 0.50 68.21 5.61
N LEU A 921 1.49 67.45 5.98
CA LEU A 921 1.30 66.19 6.69
C LEU A 921 0.70 66.38 8.06
N LYS A 922 1.23 67.35 8.84
CA LYS A 922 0.71 67.69 10.17
C LYS A 922 -0.71 68.25 10.09
N ALA A 923 -0.98 69.09 9.11
CA ALA A 923 -2.33 69.58 8.84
C ALA A 923 -3.31 68.45 8.50
N ALA A 924 -2.91 67.47 7.68
CA ALA A 924 -3.74 66.29 7.36
C ALA A 924 -4.02 65.45 8.61
N ARG A 925 -2.98 65.21 9.43
CA ARG A 925 -3.12 64.45 10.69
C ARG A 925 -4.08 65.15 11.66
N SER A 926 -3.92 66.45 11.82
CA SER A 926 -4.78 67.24 12.69
C SER A 926 -6.22 67.34 12.16
N ALA A 927 -6.41 67.46 10.85
CA ALA A 927 -7.72 67.45 10.20
C ALA A 927 -8.45 66.11 10.45
N LEU A 928 -7.76 64.94 10.38
CA LEU A 928 -8.36 63.67 10.72
C LEU A 928 -8.74 63.62 12.18
N ALA A 929 -7.90 64.10 13.08
CA ALA A 929 -8.20 64.17 14.53
C ALA A 929 -9.42 65.08 14.80
N ALA A 930 -9.67 66.06 13.95
CA ALA A 930 -10.85 66.93 13.98
C ALA A 930 -12.07 66.31 13.26
N GLY A 931 -11.95 65.14 12.62
CA GLY A 931 -13.03 64.52 11.84
C GLY A 931 -13.22 65.06 10.42
N ASP A 932 -12.35 65.94 9.96
CA ASP A 932 -12.38 66.48 8.59
C ASP A 932 -11.56 65.62 7.60
N THR A 933 -12.15 64.50 7.24
CA THR A 933 -11.57 63.56 6.27
C THR A 933 -11.40 64.21 4.88
N ARG A 934 -12.25 65.19 4.52
CA ARG A 934 -12.15 65.84 3.20
C ARG A 934 -10.96 66.83 3.18
N GLY A 935 -10.77 67.55 4.23
CA GLY A 935 -9.61 68.44 4.40
C GLY A 935 -8.33 67.67 4.40
N ALA A 936 -8.25 66.58 5.18
CA ALA A 936 -7.10 65.71 5.21
C ALA A 936 -6.71 65.13 3.83
N ARG A 937 -7.69 64.61 3.08
CA ARG A 937 -7.48 64.14 1.70
C ARG A 937 -6.97 65.23 0.75
N SER A 938 -7.47 66.44 0.94
CA SER A 938 -7.02 67.58 0.12
C SER A 938 -5.53 67.91 0.37
N MET A 939 -5.14 67.85 1.66
CA MET A 939 -3.75 68.14 2.07
C MET A 939 -2.79 67.05 1.64
N VAL A 940 -3.19 65.81 1.76
CA VAL A 940 -2.39 64.66 1.27
C VAL A 940 -2.25 64.71 -0.24
N ARG A 941 -3.33 65.04 -0.99
CA ARG A 941 -3.25 65.22 -2.43
C ARG A 941 -2.33 66.32 -2.83
N LYS A 942 -2.30 67.45 -2.11
CA LYS A 942 -1.39 68.56 -2.32
C LYS A 942 0.06 68.12 -2.07
N LEU A 943 0.28 67.39 -0.98
CA LEU A 943 1.57 66.78 -0.63
C LEU A 943 2.07 65.81 -1.77
N GLU A 944 1.19 64.96 -2.30
CA GLU A 944 1.50 64.08 -3.42
C GLU A 944 1.87 64.79 -4.71
N THR A 945 1.17 65.93 -5.01
CA THR A 945 1.36 66.63 -6.26
C THR A 945 2.54 67.61 -6.25
N GLU A 946 2.81 68.25 -5.12
CA GLU A 946 3.86 69.25 -5.01
C GLU A 946 5.20 68.67 -4.53
N PHE A 947 5.14 67.53 -3.73
CA PHE A 947 6.31 66.90 -3.11
C PHE A 947 6.35 65.42 -3.32
N PRO A 948 6.21 64.87 -4.56
CA PRO A 948 5.93 63.45 -4.84
C PRO A 948 7.02 62.45 -4.40
N ASN A 949 8.23 62.95 -4.22
CA ASN A 949 9.41 62.12 -3.88
C ASN A 949 9.79 62.22 -2.41
N THR A 950 8.95 62.83 -1.56
CA THR A 950 9.27 62.94 -0.13
C THR A 950 8.65 61.81 0.65
N GLN A 951 9.27 61.46 1.78
CA GLN A 951 8.79 60.46 2.70
C GLN A 951 7.39 60.83 3.26
N TRP A 952 7.08 62.13 3.35
CA TRP A 952 5.83 62.64 3.91
C TRP A 952 4.59 62.25 3.09
N VAL A 953 4.75 62.00 1.75
CA VAL A 953 3.67 61.55 0.86
C VAL A 953 3.09 60.21 1.30
N ALA A 954 3.94 59.24 1.58
CA ALA A 954 3.49 57.91 1.93
C ALA A 954 2.87 57.89 3.34
N GLU A 955 3.40 58.67 4.28
CA GLU A 955 2.79 58.83 5.58
C GLU A 955 1.41 59.45 5.46
N GLY A 956 1.27 60.44 4.57
CA GLY A 956 -0.01 61.05 4.28
C GLY A 956 -1.02 60.05 3.70
N LYS A 957 -0.58 59.16 2.74
CA LYS A 957 -1.46 58.08 2.22
C LYS A 957 -1.89 57.09 3.28
N GLN A 958 -0.93 56.59 4.04
CA GLN A 958 -1.18 55.65 5.13
C GLN A 958 -2.13 56.27 6.16
N LEU A 959 -1.98 57.57 6.43
CA LEU A 959 -2.86 58.27 7.34
C LEU A 959 -4.33 58.17 6.90
N LEU A 960 -4.59 58.26 5.57
CA LEU A 960 -5.93 58.16 5.00
C LEU A 960 -6.44 56.70 4.86
N GLU A 961 -5.56 55.72 4.67
CA GLU A 961 -5.93 54.32 4.56
C GLU A 961 -6.34 53.71 5.91
N ASN A 962 -5.68 54.10 6.99
CA ASN A 962 -6.03 53.68 8.34
C ASN A 962 -7.42 54.13 8.80
N GLU A 963 -7.94 55.24 8.25
CA GLU A 963 -9.31 55.66 8.53
C GLU A 963 -10.39 54.92 7.74
N GLY A 964 -10.06 54.30 6.59
CA GLY A 964 -10.97 53.46 5.80
C GLY A 964 -11.20 52.06 6.38
N SER A 965 -10.46 51.72 7.41
CA SER A 965 -10.50 50.39 8.06
C SER A 965 -11.17 50.40 9.43
N ASN A 966 -11.60 51.55 9.95
CA ASN A 966 -12.42 51.72 11.13
C ASN A 966 -13.83 52.21 10.69
#